data_65ef6f4446711be2831322c99970773d
#
_entry.id   65ef6f4446711be2831322c99970773d
#
_cell.length_a   1.000
_cell.length_b   1.000
_cell.length_c   1.000
_cell.angle_alpha   90.00
_cell.angle_beta   90.00
_cell.angle_gamma   90.00
#
_symmetry.space_group_name_H-M   'P 1'
#
loop_
_entity.id
_entity.type
_entity.pdbx_description
1 polymer ?
#
loop_
_entity_poly.entity_id
_entity_poly.type
_entity_poly.pdbx_seq_one_letter_code
_entity_poly.pdbx_strand_id
1 'polypeptide(L)'
;MTAIKNILQKNSFIECLCSEMKYLFRGKGLLLIVLAWFILLVLFCMAVISVPTHIGDSFTTSGWVTQILIFGGMSIGALLASRDHRSRCEETLIAIPKVYKCKMFSRMLILLIITLVLDITAVLSVFLVFWIKGAPGIYYWGSAAYITLYWTSPFMISGMMGLFLGQTMRSKFIYVLMVLISLILGPLIPLAVSSMALSGHGQLFEYYMLFTIGQLDPNGAVYEAYGYSLNNELWLMRFFQVSAVVLLLIYASLKHDGRRKKVLRTCMWIVAIFLWGFSVWGTNRVSHIQLERYRYNELNEYYINNPEVSGTLTDKDHVTDGQDDAGLPYTIEEYRINIDDGSCLYIETEISCIFNNTDKIILSLFHGFEVKNCSIDGMKMRYEQVGDSVIIHNDGIYSGIHSVLMEYSGLPPANLYKDEDKWILPAGFAWIPVEHIGKVMENETNINAYFSYPRNKKDVPISVRYNGNNTVYCSLNDMDENYWTGDSSGATLFCGWFDSFKYGSAEFIYPAMCPENPDHAQVFYDRIKESYPIITEELLGERRILLADKVFITASLLYLHAEGRLFIYNDHIIACLTEDYTGRIIENMSGLDTVRAIVQSPGWQEIGQDYIYLFLDGYMESLYKRGKYTYNDYVPLSRLINNAEETGNNELADICKDVQKLIDSGDSNKQISFFHDYLELLNAGTMNGREIRKLIAVYGEKEQS
;
A
#
# COMPACT_ATOMS: atom_id res chain seq x y z
N MET A 1 -37.94 16.20 -50.23
CA MET A 1 -38.42 16.79 -48.96
C MET A 1 -37.60 16.32 -47.73
N THR A 2 -37.27 15.05 -47.60
CA THR A 2 -36.50 14.50 -46.47
C THR A 2 -35.08 15.07 -46.39
N ALA A 3 -34.36 15.22 -47.51
CA ALA A 3 -33.00 15.78 -47.57
C ALA A 3 -32.95 17.26 -47.13
N ILE A 4 -33.87 18.09 -47.59
CA ILE A 4 -33.99 19.51 -47.21
C ILE A 4 -34.34 19.63 -45.71
N LYS A 5 -35.19 18.74 -45.18
CA LYS A 5 -35.56 18.67 -43.77
C LYS A 5 -34.36 18.30 -42.89
N ASN A 6 -33.49 17.42 -43.39
CA ASN A 6 -32.24 17.03 -42.69
C ASN A 6 -31.19 18.16 -42.72
N ILE A 7 -31.07 18.89 -43.82
CA ILE A 7 -30.16 20.06 -43.95
C ILE A 7 -30.64 21.20 -43.03
N LEU A 8 -31.92 21.52 -43.02
CA LEU A 8 -32.49 22.52 -42.11
C LEU A 8 -32.38 22.13 -40.62
N GLN A 9 -32.49 20.84 -40.29
CA GLN A 9 -32.26 20.35 -38.93
C GLN A 9 -30.76 20.41 -38.52
N LYS A 10 -29.85 20.15 -39.44
CA LYS A 10 -28.40 20.23 -39.20
C LYS A 10 -27.95 21.69 -38.98
N ASN A 11 -28.48 22.62 -39.76
CA ASN A 11 -28.20 24.05 -39.57
C ASN A 11 -28.76 24.58 -38.22
N SER A 12 -29.94 24.17 -37.80
CA SER A 12 -30.53 24.62 -36.52
C SER A 12 -29.72 24.16 -35.28
N PHE A 13 -29.10 22.96 -35.33
CA PHE A 13 -28.25 22.50 -34.23
C PHE A 13 -26.94 23.30 -34.15
N ILE A 14 -26.28 23.53 -35.28
CA ILE A 14 -25.07 24.33 -35.37
C ILE A 14 -25.34 25.78 -34.93
N GLU A 15 -26.45 26.36 -35.34
CA GLU A 15 -26.86 27.70 -34.92
C GLU A 15 -27.07 27.78 -33.39
N CYS A 16 -27.75 26.78 -32.80
CA CYS A 16 -27.91 26.67 -31.35
C CYS A 16 -26.57 26.55 -30.65
N LEU A 17 -25.67 25.70 -31.14
CA LEU A 17 -24.33 25.52 -30.58
C LEU A 17 -23.51 26.82 -30.64
N CYS A 18 -23.47 27.46 -31.80
CA CYS A 18 -22.79 28.74 -31.99
C CYS A 18 -23.35 29.86 -31.10
N SER A 19 -24.67 29.86 -30.96
CA SER A 19 -25.36 30.82 -30.07
C SER A 19 -24.98 30.62 -28.61
N GLU A 20 -25.06 29.38 -28.11
CA GLU A 20 -24.66 29.05 -26.71
C GLU A 20 -23.19 29.33 -26.46
N MET A 21 -22.29 28.99 -27.41
CA MET A 21 -20.88 29.33 -27.32
C MET A 21 -20.61 30.84 -27.30
N LYS A 22 -21.18 31.62 -28.22
CA LYS A 22 -21.05 33.09 -28.24
C LYS A 22 -21.46 33.71 -26.90
N TYR A 23 -22.46 33.18 -26.32
CA TYR A 23 -22.93 33.66 -25.03
C TYR A 23 -22.02 33.28 -23.88
N LEU A 24 -21.46 32.07 -23.89
CA LEU A 24 -20.49 31.63 -22.89
C LEU A 24 -19.25 32.54 -22.90
N PHE A 25 -18.72 32.85 -24.09
CA PHE A 25 -17.55 33.72 -24.28
C PHE A 25 -17.82 35.21 -23.95
N ARG A 26 -19.07 35.66 -24.06
CA ARG A 26 -19.45 37.04 -23.65
C ARG A 26 -19.57 37.19 -22.13
N GLY A 27 -19.71 36.12 -21.40
CA GLY A 27 -19.89 36.13 -19.95
C GLY A 27 -18.56 36.25 -19.20
N LYS A 28 -18.42 37.24 -18.31
CA LYS A 28 -17.24 37.33 -17.41
C LYS A 28 -17.02 36.08 -16.55
N GLY A 29 -18.06 35.28 -16.36
CA GLY A 29 -17.99 34.03 -15.58
C GLY A 29 -17.05 32.98 -16.18
N LEU A 30 -17.00 32.84 -17.52
CA LEU A 30 -16.09 31.91 -18.15
C LEU A 30 -14.63 32.35 -17.96
N LEU A 31 -14.35 33.64 -18.09
CA LEU A 31 -13.03 34.19 -17.89
C LEU A 31 -12.52 33.90 -16.45
N LEU A 32 -13.38 34.06 -15.46
CA LEU A 32 -13.05 33.76 -14.06
C LEU A 32 -12.75 32.26 -13.86
N ILE A 33 -13.50 31.38 -14.51
CA ILE A 33 -13.30 29.95 -14.42
C ILE A 33 -11.99 29.51 -15.09
N VAL A 34 -11.70 30.05 -16.28
CA VAL A 34 -10.44 29.77 -16.99
C VAL A 34 -9.25 30.31 -16.18
N LEU A 35 -9.37 31.50 -15.60
CA LEU A 35 -8.33 32.05 -14.74
C LEU A 35 -8.13 31.20 -13.47
N ALA A 36 -9.21 30.80 -12.82
CA ALA A 36 -9.14 29.92 -11.65
C ALA A 36 -8.51 28.57 -11.99
N TRP A 37 -8.84 27.98 -13.15
CA TRP A 37 -8.21 26.76 -13.64
C TRP A 37 -6.71 26.93 -13.89
N PHE A 38 -6.33 28.02 -14.55
CA PHE A 38 -4.93 28.31 -14.82
C PHE A 38 -4.13 28.51 -13.52
N ILE A 39 -4.68 29.23 -12.56
CA ILE A 39 -4.06 29.40 -11.22
C ILE A 39 -3.92 28.05 -10.53
N LEU A 40 -4.95 27.20 -10.56
CA LEU A 40 -4.91 25.87 -9.95
C LEU A 40 -3.83 24.97 -10.59
N LEU A 41 -3.72 24.99 -11.91
CA LEU A 41 -2.66 24.26 -12.61
C LEU A 41 -1.26 24.79 -12.28
N VAL A 42 -1.09 26.11 -12.23
CA VAL A 42 0.20 26.71 -11.85
C VAL A 42 0.58 26.32 -10.43
N LEU A 43 -0.37 26.41 -9.48
CA LEU A 43 -0.12 26.02 -8.09
C LEU A 43 0.22 24.51 -7.99
N PHE A 44 -0.48 23.67 -8.73
CA PHE A 44 -0.18 22.25 -8.78
C PHE A 44 1.22 22.00 -9.38
N CYS A 45 1.54 22.58 -10.52
CA CYS A 45 2.86 22.45 -11.14
C CYS A 45 3.99 22.97 -10.24
N MET A 46 3.76 24.09 -9.55
CA MET A 46 4.72 24.62 -8.57
C MET A 46 4.91 23.66 -7.38
N ALA A 47 3.82 23.06 -6.89
CA ALA A 47 3.90 22.06 -5.83
C ALA A 47 4.74 20.86 -6.29
N VAL A 48 4.51 20.32 -7.50
CA VAL A 48 5.30 19.23 -8.07
C VAL A 48 6.79 19.57 -8.23
N ILE A 49 7.09 20.81 -8.62
CA ILE A 49 8.47 21.28 -8.82
C ILE A 49 9.19 21.49 -7.49
N SER A 50 8.49 22.07 -6.50
CA SER A 50 9.07 22.48 -5.22
C SER A 50 9.27 21.34 -4.23
N VAL A 51 8.53 20.22 -4.38
CA VAL A 51 8.66 19.07 -3.50
C VAL A 51 9.85 18.23 -3.97
N PRO A 52 10.89 18.03 -3.14
CA PRO A 52 12.04 17.20 -3.49
C PRO A 52 11.71 15.69 -3.45
N THR A 53 10.51 15.35 -3.00
CA THR A 53 9.97 14.01 -2.89
C THR A 53 9.51 13.48 -4.25
N HIS A 54 8.96 12.27 -4.24
CA HIS A 54 8.44 11.61 -5.42
C HIS A 54 7.61 12.49 -6.32
N ILE A 55 7.85 12.37 -7.59
CA ILE A 55 7.01 12.98 -8.61
C ILE A 55 5.54 12.55 -8.43
N GLY A 56 5.31 11.31 -7.95
CA GLY A 56 3.99 10.76 -7.66
C GLY A 56 3.27 11.40 -6.47
N ASP A 57 3.98 11.82 -5.43
CA ASP A 57 3.38 12.42 -4.21
C ASP A 57 2.58 13.67 -4.48
N SER A 58 2.93 14.40 -5.52
CA SER A 58 2.16 15.57 -5.96
C SER A 58 0.70 15.24 -6.24
N PHE A 59 0.40 13.99 -6.63
CA PHE A 59 -0.97 13.53 -6.85
C PHE A 59 -1.71 13.18 -5.56
N THR A 60 -1.04 12.98 -4.43
CA THR A 60 -1.71 12.79 -3.13
C THR A 60 -2.52 14.02 -2.75
N THR A 61 -2.04 15.22 -3.11
CA THR A 61 -2.77 16.48 -2.91
C THR A 61 -3.91 16.70 -3.91
N SER A 62 -4.03 15.85 -4.92
CA SER A 62 -5.02 15.99 -6.01
C SER A 62 -6.47 15.85 -5.57
N GLY A 63 -6.72 15.26 -4.39
CA GLY A 63 -8.06 15.21 -3.80
C GLY A 63 -8.69 16.61 -3.65
N TRP A 64 -7.93 17.61 -3.25
CA TRP A 64 -8.38 19.00 -3.17
C TRP A 64 -8.70 19.58 -4.55
N VAL A 65 -7.86 19.28 -5.56
CA VAL A 65 -8.09 19.68 -6.95
C VAL A 65 -9.43 19.11 -7.45
N THR A 66 -9.67 17.83 -7.20
CA THR A 66 -10.91 17.13 -7.55
C THR A 66 -12.12 17.78 -6.89
N GLN A 67 -12.04 18.14 -5.61
CA GLN A 67 -13.13 18.81 -4.90
C GLN A 67 -13.51 20.15 -5.53
N ILE A 68 -12.50 20.95 -5.89
CA ILE A 68 -12.68 22.23 -6.58
C ILE A 68 -13.30 22.02 -7.97
N LEU A 69 -12.85 21.02 -8.70
CA LEU A 69 -13.36 20.68 -10.03
C LEU A 69 -14.82 20.21 -9.99
N ILE A 70 -15.21 19.43 -9.00
CA ILE A 70 -16.61 18.99 -8.81
C ILE A 70 -17.51 20.23 -8.61
N PHE A 71 -17.12 21.13 -7.73
CA PHE A 71 -17.88 22.36 -7.50
C PHE A 71 -17.89 23.27 -8.74
N GLY A 72 -16.76 23.42 -9.41
CA GLY A 72 -16.60 24.19 -10.65
C GLY A 72 -17.47 23.64 -11.79
N GLY A 73 -17.41 22.35 -12.02
CA GLY A 73 -18.22 21.65 -13.03
C GLY A 73 -19.72 21.86 -12.79
N MET A 74 -20.18 21.61 -11.56
CA MET A 74 -21.57 21.82 -11.17
C MET A 74 -22.03 23.28 -11.36
N SER A 75 -21.16 24.23 -11.04
CA SER A 75 -21.42 25.68 -11.23
C SER A 75 -21.57 26.04 -12.70
N ILE A 76 -20.66 25.54 -13.56
CA ILE A 76 -20.73 25.76 -15.03
C ILE A 76 -22.01 25.18 -15.60
N GLY A 77 -22.33 23.92 -15.26
CA GLY A 77 -23.55 23.28 -15.69
C GLY A 77 -24.80 24.05 -15.31
N ALA A 78 -24.90 24.47 -14.06
CA ALA A 78 -26.03 25.27 -13.58
C ALA A 78 -26.12 26.66 -14.25
N LEU A 79 -24.99 27.30 -14.51
CA LEU A 79 -24.96 28.57 -15.26
C LEU A 79 -25.46 28.39 -16.68
N LEU A 80 -25.07 27.35 -17.39
CA LEU A 80 -25.53 27.05 -18.74
C LEU A 80 -27.04 26.77 -18.77
N ALA A 81 -27.58 26.06 -17.76
CA ALA A 81 -29.00 25.70 -17.71
C ALA A 81 -29.90 26.84 -17.23
N SER A 82 -29.50 27.58 -16.17
CA SER A 82 -30.34 28.61 -15.54
C SER A 82 -30.59 29.85 -16.39
N ARG A 83 -29.93 29.96 -17.51
CA ARG A 83 -29.93 31.14 -18.37
C ARG A 83 -31.27 31.42 -19.01
N ASP A 84 -31.95 30.39 -19.53
CA ASP A 84 -33.26 30.53 -20.21
C ASP A 84 -34.30 31.00 -19.20
N HIS A 85 -34.19 30.60 -17.94
CA HIS A 85 -35.00 31.10 -16.84
C HIS A 85 -34.76 32.55 -16.53
N ARG A 86 -33.45 32.96 -16.44
CA ARG A 86 -33.07 34.35 -16.12
C ARG A 86 -33.50 35.34 -17.19
N SER A 87 -33.48 34.90 -18.47
CA SER A 87 -33.93 35.71 -19.62
C SER A 87 -35.44 35.71 -19.83
N ARG A 88 -36.23 34.92 -19.06
CA ARG A 88 -37.66 34.70 -19.20
C ARG A 88 -38.09 34.21 -20.61
N CYS A 89 -37.15 33.59 -21.37
CA CYS A 89 -37.39 33.11 -22.71
C CYS A 89 -37.84 31.64 -22.72
N GLU A 90 -37.98 30.97 -21.59
CA GLU A 90 -38.28 29.55 -21.48
C GLU A 90 -39.60 29.18 -22.12
N GLU A 91 -40.64 29.94 -21.85
CA GLU A 91 -41.97 29.66 -22.42
C GLU A 91 -41.97 29.74 -23.97
N THR A 92 -41.25 30.76 -24.51
CA THR A 92 -41.09 30.91 -25.96
C THR A 92 -40.29 29.76 -26.58
N LEU A 93 -39.24 29.30 -25.87
CA LEU A 93 -38.41 28.18 -26.35
C LEU A 93 -39.14 26.83 -26.32
N ILE A 94 -39.98 26.61 -25.32
CA ILE A 94 -40.82 25.40 -25.22
C ILE A 94 -41.87 25.36 -26.33
N ALA A 95 -42.38 26.53 -26.77
CA ALA A 95 -43.35 26.62 -27.85
C ALA A 95 -42.78 26.23 -29.22
N ILE A 96 -41.44 26.33 -29.41
CA ILE A 96 -40.79 25.99 -30.68
C ILE A 96 -40.43 24.50 -30.70
N PRO A 97 -40.98 23.71 -31.63
CA PRO A 97 -40.70 22.27 -31.66
C PRO A 97 -39.21 21.96 -31.84
N LYS A 98 -38.68 21.04 -31.01
CA LYS A 98 -37.30 20.53 -31.05
C LYS A 98 -36.19 21.51 -30.59
N VAL A 99 -36.42 22.82 -30.46
CA VAL A 99 -35.39 23.78 -30.05
C VAL A 99 -34.85 23.49 -28.66
N TYR A 100 -35.73 23.11 -27.75
CA TYR A 100 -35.33 22.74 -26.38
C TYR A 100 -34.33 21.56 -26.36
N LYS A 101 -34.61 20.52 -27.18
CA LYS A 101 -33.69 19.37 -27.30
C LYS A 101 -32.36 19.75 -27.94
N CYS A 102 -32.38 20.57 -29.00
CA CYS A 102 -31.18 21.06 -29.65
C CYS A 102 -30.30 21.86 -28.67
N LYS A 103 -30.90 22.75 -27.87
CA LYS A 103 -30.19 23.52 -26.84
C LYS A 103 -29.59 22.61 -25.78
N MET A 104 -30.33 21.62 -25.32
CA MET A 104 -29.83 20.66 -24.32
C MET A 104 -28.60 19.92 -24.82
N PHE A 105 -28.68 19.35 -26.02
CA PHE A 105 -27.53 18.66 -26.62
C PHE A 105 -26.37 19.63 -26.89
N SER A 106 -26.66 20.88 -27.31
CA SER A 106 -25.61 21.88 -27.50
C SER A 106 -24.88 22.21 -26.18
N ARG A 107 -25.61 22.30 -25.06
CA ARG A 107 -25.02 22.53 -23.74
C ARG A 107 -24.19 21.34 -23.24
N MET A 108 -24.70 20.12 -23.46
CA MET A 108 -23.92 18.90 -23.16
C MET A 108 -22.62 18.85 -23.99
N LEU A 109 -22.69 19.19 -25.28
CA LEU A 109 -21.52 19.22 -26.16
C LEU A 109 -20.52 20.31 -25.73
N ILE A 110 -21.01 21.49 -25.34
CA ILE A 110 -20.16 22.56 -24.82
C ILE A 110 -19.45 22.12 -23.53
N LEU A 111 -20.17 21.46 -22.63
CA LEU A 111 -19.59 20.93 -21.41
C LEU A 111 -18.51 19.89 -21.73
N LEU A 112 -18.75 18.99 -22.69
CA LEU A 112 -17.77 18.02 -23.16
C LEU A 112 -16.52 18.70 -23.74
N ILE A 113 -16.71 19.74 -24.57
CA ILE A 113 -15.58 20.51 -25.14
C ILE A 113 -14.77 21.19 -24.01
N ILE A 114 -15.41 21.79 -23.03
CA ILE A 114 -14.74 22.40 -21.89
C ILE A 114 -13.95 21.32 -21.13
N THR A 115 -14.55 20.16 -20.86
CA THR A 115 -13.90 19.03 -20.17
C THR A 115 -12.66 18.57 -20.93
N LEU A 116 -12.75 18.38 -22.24
CA LEU A 116 -11.61 17.98 -23.07
C LEU A 116 -10.48 19.04 -23.08
N VAL A 117 -10.82 20.32 -23.11
CA VAL A 117 -9.81 21.39 -23.02
C VAL A 117 -9.12 21.38 -21.65
N LEU A 118 -9.88 21.19 -20.56
CA LEU A 118 -9.31 21.06 -19.22
C LEU A 118 -8.39 19.85 -19.11
N ASP A 119 -8.81 18.70 -19.64
CA ASP A 119 -8.04 17.47 -19.66
C ASP A 119 -6.70 17.65 -20.40
N ILE A 120 -6.78 18.08 -21.64
CA ILE A 120 -5.58 18.29 -22.49
C ILE A 120 -4.61 19.29 -21.83
N THR A 121 -5.13 20.40 -21.28
CA THR A 121 -4.26 21.41 -20.63
C THR A 121 -3.62 20.87 -19.36
N ALA A 122 -4.34 20.07 -18.57
CA ALA A 122 -3.79 19.43 -17.39
C ALA A 122 -2.70 18.40 -17.74
N VAL A 123 -3.00 17.49 -18.66
CA VAL A 123 -2.06 16.46 -19.11
C VAL A 123 -0.78 17.09 -19.69
N LEU A 124 -0.91 18.07 -20.57
CA LEU A 124 0.26 18.77 -21.15
C LEU A 124 1.09 19.49 -20.09
N SER A 125 0.44 20.13 -19.11
CA SER A 125 1.14 20.80 -18.01
C SER A 125 1.92 19.83 -17.14
N VAL A 126 1.32 18.69 -16.78
CA VAL A 126 1.98 17.64 -16.00
C VAL A 126 3.11 17.00 -16.80
N PHE A 127 2.91 16.70 -18.07
CA PHE A 127 3.96 16.16 -18.96
C PHE A 127 5.16 17.10 -19.06
N LEU A 128 4.91 18.41 -19.16
CA LEU A 128 5.99 19.41 -19.17
C LEU A 128 6.80 19.39 -17.86
N VAL A 129 6.11 19.31 -16.72
CA VAL A 129 6.78 19.22 -15.41
C VAL A 129 7.57 17.93 -15.29
N PHE A 130 7.01 16.80 -15.70
CA PHE A 130 7.70 15.50 -15.70
C PHE A 130 8.92 15.50 -16.59
N TRP A 131 8.83 16.13 -17.76
CA TRP A 131 9.98 16.30 -18.66
C TRP A 131 11.09 17.15 -18.03
N ILE A 132 10.75 18.25 -17.35
CA ILE A 132 11.72 19.09 -16.64
C ILE A 132 12.38 18.33 -15.47
N LYS A 133 11.63 17.48 -14.78
CA LYS A 133 12.12 16.66 -13.66
C LYS A 133 12.84 15.38 -14.10
N GLY A 134 12.87 15.05 -15.39
CA GLY A 134 13.48 13.81 -15.88
C GLY A 134 12.70 12.54 -15.51
N ALA A 135 11.39 12.64 -15.31
CA ALA A 135 10.56 11.51 -14.92
C ALA A 135 10.62 10.35 -15.91
N PRO A 136 10.69 9.07 -15.46
CA PRO A 136 10.63 7.90 -16.32
C PRO A 136 9.36 7.84 -17.18
N GLY A 137 9.46 7.20 -18.36
CA GLY A 137 8.38 7.16 -19.36
C GLY A 137 7.07 6.58 -18.87
N ILE A 138 7.12 5.66 -17.90
CA ILE A 138 5.98 4.99 -17.30
C ILE A 138 4.99 5.95 -16.63
N TYR A 139 5.49 7.09 -16.10
CA TYR A 139 4.66 8.10 -15.44
C TYR A 139 3.70 8.83 -16.35
N TYR A 140 4.08 9.05 -17.63
CA TYR A 140 3.32 9.91 -18.52
C TYR A 140 1.92 9.36 -18.80
N TRP A 141 1.83 8.08 -19.17
CA TRP A 141 0.53 7.46 -19.46
C TRP A 141 -0.29 7.23 -18.21
N GLY A 142 0.34 6.81 -17.12
CA GLY A 142 -0.34 6.66 -15.82
C GLY A 142 -0.94 7.97 -15.32
N SER A 143 -0.19 9.08 -15.39
CA SER A 143 -0.68 10.40 -14.98
C SER A 143 -1.80 10.93 -15.88
N ALA A 144 -1.72 10.70 -17.21
CA ALA A 144 -2.79 11.09 -18.12
C ALA A 144 -4.09 10.35 -17.79
N ALA A 145 -4.02 9.03 -17.60
CA ALA A 145 -5.16 8.23 -17.20
C ALA A 145 -5.70 8.65 -15.83
N TYR A 146 -4.83 8.94 -14.86
CA TYR A 146 -5.20 9.44 -13.54
C TYR A 146 -5.94 10.78 -13.61
N ILE A 147 -5.43 11.76 -14.37
CA ILE A 147 -6.06 13.06 -14.58
C ILE A 147 -7.45 12.88 -15.19
N THR A 148 -7.56 12.04 -16.22
CA THR A 148 -8.85 11.76 -16.88
C THR A 148 -9.83 11.11 -15.91
N LEU A 149 -9.41 10.16 -15.11
CA LEU A 149 -10.26 9.40 -14.18
C LEU A 149 -10.70 10.24 -12.97
N TYR A 150 -9.79 11.02 -12.38
CA TYR A 150 -10.03 11.67 -11.08
C TYR A 150 -10.23 13.19 -11.14
N TRP A 151 -9.85 13.87 -12.22
CA TRP A 151 -10.04 15.31 -12.37
C TRP A 151 -11.14 15.64 -13.36
N THR A 152 -11.01 15.16 -14.58
CA THR A 152 -11.89 15.60 -15.68
C THR A 152 -13.18 14.83 -15.75
N SER A 153 -13.19 13.54 -15.45
CA SER A 153 -14.46 12.78 -15.37
C SER A 153 -15.37 13.27 -14.23
N PRO A 154 -14.88 13.55 -13.01
CA PRO A 154 -15.68 14.19 -11.96
C PRO A 154 -16.21 15.58 -12.35
N PHE A 155 -15.40 16.39 -13.05
CA PHE A 155 -15.85 17.67 -13.58
C PHE A 155 -16.99 17.51 -14.57
N MET A 156 -16.88 16.56 -15.49
CA MET A 156 -17.95 16.29 -16.49
C MET A 156 -19.23 15.80 -15.82
N ILE A 157 -19.13 14.83 -14.90
CA ILE A 157 -20.30 14.27 -14.18
C ILE A 157 -20.99 15.37 -13.37
N SER A 158 -20.24 16.12 -12.59
CA SER A 158 -20.78 17.22 -11.78
C SER A 158 -21.35 18.35 -12.64
N GLY A 159 -20.72 18.64 -13.79
CA GLY A 159 -21.23 19.59 -14.76
C GLY A 159 -22.58 19.19 -15.34
N MET A 160 -22.74 17.92 -15.69
CA MET A 160 -24.04 17.36 -16.14
C MET A 160 -25.08 17.42 -15.02
N MET A 161 -24.71 17.12 -13.77
CA MET A 161 -25.61 17.29 -12.62
C MET A 161 -26.01 18.76 -12.42
N GLY A 162 -25.08 19.69 -12.58
CA GLY A 162 -25.36 21.11 -12.57
C GLY A 162 -26.35 21.54 -13.65
N LEU A 163 -26.21 20.98 -14.89
CA LEU A 163 -27.19 21.18 -15.95
C LEU A 163 -28.58 20.70 -15.53
N PHE A 164 -28.67 19.52 -14.93
CA PHE A 164 -29.95 18.96 -14.45
C PHE A 164 -30.58 19.83 -13.37
N LEU A 165 -29.80 20.22 -12.36
CA LEU A 165 -30.27 21.09 -11.26
C LEU A 165 -30.71 22.46 -11.78
N GLY A 166 -29.93 23.07 -12.67
CA GLY A 166 -30.23 24.37 -13.26
C GLY A 166 -31.49 24.39 -14.14
N GLN A 167 -31.89 23.23 -14.69
CA GLN A 167 -33.14 23.07 -15.43
C GLN A 167 -34.35 22.81 -14.55
N THR A 168 -34.14 22.12 -13.44
CA THR A 168 -35.27 21.63 -12.60
C THR A 168 -35.60 22.63 -11.49
N MET A 169 -34.64 23.40 -11.01
CA MET A 169 -34.80 24.29 -9.87
C MET A 169 -34.73 25.77 -10.25
N ARG A 170 -35.74 26.53 -9.83
CA ARG A 170 -35.87 27.97 -10.11
C ARG A 170 -35.44 28.87 -8.92
N SER A 171 -35.20 28.26 -7.75
CA SER A 171 -34.91 28.98 -6.52
C SER A 171 -33.42 29.27 -6.38
N LYS A 172 -33.06 30.34 -5.67
CA LYS A 172 -31.68 30.63 -5.25
C LYS A 172 -31.11 29.54 -4.35
N PHE A 173 -31.94 28.68 -3.77
CA PHE A 173 -31.55 27.51 -2.98
C PHE A 173 -30.68 26.53 -3.76
N ILE A 174 -30.69 26.58 -5.11
CA ILE A 174 -29.82 25.75 -5.96
C ILE A 174 -28.35 25.90 -5.58
N TYR A 175 -27.88 27.08 -5.19
CA TYR A 175 -26.46 27.27 -4.82
C TYR A 175 -26.09 26.53 -3.54
N VAL A 176 -26.97 26.54 -2.54
CA VAL A 176 -26.77 25.78 -1.29
C VAL A 176 -26.76 24.29 -1.58
N LEU A 177 -27.71 23.82 -2.40
CA LEU A 177 -27.78 22.41 -2.79
C LEU A 177 -26.55 21.96 -3.59
N MET A 178 -26.01 22.81 -4.45
CA MET A 178 -24.78 22.52 -5.20
C MET A 178 -23.58 22.35 -4.28
N VAL A 179 -23.43 23.21 -3.26
CA VAL A 179 -22.37 23.05 -2.27
C VAL A 179 -22.52 21.72 -1.51
N LEU A 180 -23.73 21.43 -1.01
CA LEU A 180 -24.00 20.17 -0.30
C LEU A 180 -23.72 18.93 -1.15
N ILE A 181 -24.20 18.92 -2.40
CA ILE A 181 -23.97 17.79 -3.31
C ILE A 181 -22.48 17.68 -3.64
N SER A 182 -21.77 18.79 -3.86
CA SER A 182 -20.34 18.74 -4.17
C SER A 182 -19.51 18.21 -2.99
N LEU A 183 -19.92 18.50 -1.77
CA LEU A 183 -19.28 17.93 -0.57
C LEU A 183 -19.56 16.43 -0.45
N ILE A 184 -20.82 16.02 -0.66
CA ILE A 184 -21.23 14.61 -0.57
C ILE A 184 -20.54 13.76 -1.64
N LEU A 185 -20.42 14.25 -2.86
CA LEU A 185 -19.85 13.49 -3.98
C LEU A 185 -18.33 13.59 -4.07
N GLY A 186 -17.73 14.52 -3.35
CA GLY A 186 -16.31 14.79 -3.39
C GLY A 186 -15.50 13.94 -2.40
N PRO A 187 -14.17 14.02 -2.47
CA PRO A 187 -13.25 13.24 -1.65
C PRO A 187 -13.17 13.64 -0.17
N LEU A 188 -13.73 14.79 0.23
CA LEU A 188 -13.63 15.28 1.61
C LEU A 188 -14.40 14.45 2.62
N ILE A 189 -15.59 13.94 2.27
CA ILE A 189 -16.37 13.09 3.17
C ILE A 189 -15.77 11.69 3.32
N PRO A 190 -15.33 11.00 2.26
CA PRO A 190 -14.57 9.76 2.42
C PRO A 190 -13.41 9.91 3.40
N LEU A 191 -12.65 10.99 3.30
CA LEU A 191 -11.55 11.28 4.24
C LEU A 191 -12.02 11.43 5.69
N ALA A 192 -13.15 12.10 5.91
CA ALA A 192 -13.72 12.29 7.25
C ALA A 192 -14.39 11.04 7.82
N VAL A 193 -14.93 10.18 6.96
CA VAL A 193 -15.72 8.98 7.34
C VAL A 193 -14.84 7.71 7.35
N SER A 194 -13.64 7.75 6.78
CA SER A 194 -12.69 6.63 6.82
C SER A 194 -12.44 6.15 8.26
N SER A 195 -12.34 7.07 9.22
CA SER A 195 -12.23 6.74 10.65
C SER A 195 -13.47 6.02 11.23
N MET A 196 -14.66 6.19 10.61
CA MET A 196 -15.88 5.49 10.99
C MET A 196 -15.95 4.08 10.40
N ALA A 197 -15.38 3.85 9.23
CA ALA A 197 -15.24 2.52 8.65
C ALA A 197 -14.39 1.62 9.56
N LEU A 198 -13.39 2.22 10.20
CA LEU A 198 -12.54 1.57 11.20
C LEU A 198 -13.29 1.15 12.49
N SER A 199 -14.48 1.69 12.73
CA SER A 199 -15.26 1.46 13.95
C SER A 199 -16.47 0.50 13.79
N GLY A 200 -16.43 -0.42 12.81
CA GLY A 200 -17.44 -1.48 12.63
C GLY A 200 -18.67 -1.10 11.77
N HIS A 201 -18.65 0.04 11.08
CA HIS A 201 -19.73 0.48 10.19
C HIS A 201 -19.37 0.35 8.69
N GLY A 202 -18.55 -0.64 8.34
CA GLY A 202 -17.99 -0.82 6.99
C GLY A 202 -19.04 -0.85 5.87
N GLN A 203 -20.17 -1.53 6.04
CA GLN A 203 -21.20 -1.64 5.02
C GLN A 203 -21.81 -0.30 4.58
N LEU A 204 -22.02 0.65 5.51
CA LEU A 204 -22.54 1.98 5.16
C LEU A 204 -21.52 2.78 4.37
N PHE A 205 -20.25 2.62 4.68
CA PHE A 205 -19.17 3.25 3.95
C PHE A 205 -19.06 2.72 2.52
N GLU A 206 -19.21 1.41 2.30
CA GLU A 206 -19.23 0.79 0.99
C GLU A 206 -20.34 1.38 0.09
N TYR A 207 -21.57 1.44 0.60
CA TYR A 207 -22.67 2.06 -0.15
C TYR A 207 -22.41 3.52 -0.46
N TYR A 208 -21.77 4.25 0.44
CA TYR A 208 -21.46 5.65 0.21
C TYR A 208 -20.42 5.81 -0.91
N MET A 209 -19.40 4.95 -0.95
CA MET A 209 -18.35 4.97 -1.98
C MET A 209 -18.88 4.85 -3.42
N LEU A 210 -20.04 4.21 -3.61
CA LEU A 210 -20.72 4.14 -4.92
C LEU A 210 -21.10 5.50 -5.51
N PHE A 211 -21.41 6.44 -4.65
CA PHE A 211 -21.87 7.78 -5.05
C PHE A 211 -20.71 8.75 -5.20
N THR A 212 -19.54 8.44 -4.64
CA THR A 212 -18.37 9.31 -4.71
C THR A 212 -17.83 9.38 -6.14
N ILE A 213 -17.76 10.59 -6.70
CA ILE A 213 -17.19 10.83 -8.03
C ILE A 213 -15.73 11.31 -7.97
N GLY A 214 -15.23 11.60 -6.78
CA GLY A 214 -13.84 11.96 -6.53
C GLY A 214 -12.92 10.75 -6.38
N GLN A 215 -11.75 11.03 -5.91
CA GLN A 215 -10.79 10.04 -5.46
C GLN A 215 -11.29 9.43 -4.15
N LEU A 216 -11.22 8.09 -4.05
CA LEU A 216 -11.75 7.37 -2.90
C LEU A 216 -10.81 7.46 -1.70
N ASP A 217 -9.52 7.38 -1.96
CA ASP A 217 -8.48 7.59 -0.98
C ASP A 217 -7.55 8.72 -1.47
N PRO A 218 -7.70 9.94 -0.95
CA PRO A 218 -6.83 11.05 -1.34
C PRO A 218 -5.36 10.82 -0.97
N ASN A 219 -5.07 10.07 0.09
CA ASN A 219 -3.72 9.79 0.54
C ASN A 219 -3.08 8.61 -0.20
N GLY A 220 -3.89 7.73 -0.78
CA GLY A 220 -3.45 6.56 -1.53
C GLY A 220 -3.54 6.71 -3.05
N ALA A 221 -3.33 7.92 -3.58
CA ALA A 221 -3.41 8.19 -5.01
C ALA A 221 -2.38 7.45 -5.83
N VAL A 222 -1.20 7.32 -5.27
CA VAL A 222 -0.04 6.72 -5.89
C VAL A 222 0.69 5.88 -4.86
N TYR A 223 0.99 4.64 -5.20
CA TYR A 223 1.85 3.77 -4.42
C TYR A 223 3.17 3.63 -5.14
N GLU A 224 4.25 3.66 -4.42
CA GLU A 224 5.59 3.57 -4.98
C GLU A 224 5.80 2.33 -5.81
N ALA A 225 5.53 1.19 -5.21
CA ALA A 225 5.71 -0.11 -5.83
C ALA A 225 4.65 -0.43 -6.91
N TYR A 226 3.49 0.24 -6.85
CA TYR A 226 2.33 -0.12 -7.65
C TYR A 226 1.84 1.00 -8.59
N GLY A 227 2.43 2.18 -8.48
CA GLY A 227 2.07 3.31 -9.33
C GLY A 227 0.67 3.88 -9.06
N TYR A 228 0.04 4.38 -10.12
CA TYR A 228 -1.29 5.00 -10.01
C TYR A 228 -2.38 3.95 -9.81
N SER A 229 -3.35 4.29 -8.96
CA SER A 229 -4.54 3.46 -8.75
C SER A 229 -5.53 3.59 -9.91
N LEU A 230 -5.39 2.77 -10.94
CA LEU A 230 -6.10 2.87 -12.24
C LEU A 230 -6.86 1.61 -12.62
N ASN A 231 -7.47 0.92 -11.66
CA ASN A 231 -8.18 -0.34 -11.89
C ASN A 231 -9.32 -0.19 -12.91
N ASN A 232 -9.55 -1.22 -13.72
CA ASN A 232 -10.60 -1.24 -14.74
C ASN A 232 -12.00 -1.02 -14.17
N GLU A 233 -12.25 -1.47 -12.95
CA GLU A 233 -13.52 -1.30 -12.23
C GLU A 233 -13.82 0.18 -11.97
N LEU A 234 -12.82 1.00 -11.70
CA LEU A 234 -13.00 2.45 -11.50
C LEU A 234 -13.45 3.14 -12.78
N TRP A 235 -12.91 2.74 -13.93
CA TRP A 235 -13.39 3.23 -15.24
C TRP A 235 -14.83 2.82 -15.51
N LEU A 236 -15.17 1.58 -15.19
CA LEU A 236 -16.52 1.08 -15.30
C LEU A 236 -17.48 1.88 -14.40
N MET A 237 -17.10 2.13 -13.14
CA MET A 237 -17.88 2.95 -12.21
C MET A 237 -18.11 4.37 -12.77
N ARG A 238 -17.09 5.02 -13.34
CA ARG A 238 -17.23 6.34 -13.99
C ARG A 238 -18.20 6.29 -15.15
N PHE A 239 -18.11 5.26 -15.99
CA PHE A 239 -19.05 5.05 -17.11
C PHE A 239 -20.50 4.98 -16.62
N PHE A 240 -20.78 4.28 -15.51
CA PHE A 240 -22.12 4.23 -14.92
C PHE A 240 -22.58 5.55 -14.37
N GLN A 241 -21.72 6.25 -13.63
CA GLN A 241 -22.03 7.56 -13.09
C GLN A 241 -22.38 8.55 -14.21
N VAL A 242 -21.60 8.59 -15.30
CA VAL A 242 -21.92 9.40 -16.50
C VAL A 242 -23.26 8.98 -17.09
N SER A 243 -23.48 7.69 -17.28
CA SER A 243 -24.71 7.16 -17.87
C SER A 243 -25.94 7.50 -17.02
N ALA A 244 -25.85 7.39 -15.70
CA ALA A 244 -26.93 7.75 -14.78
C ALA A 244 -27.31 9.23 -14.90
N VAL A 245 -26.32 10.13 -14.95
CA VAL A 245 -26.56 11.57 -15.05
C VAL A 245 -27.12 11.93 -16.44
N VAL A 246 -26.62 11.30 -17.50
CA VAL A 246 -27.20 11.46 -18.86
C VAL A 246 -28.66 11.06 -18.89
N LEU A 247 -29.04 9.95 -18.24
CA LEU A 247 -30.43 9.53 -18.12
C LEU A 247 -31.31 10.55 -17.39
N LEU A 248 -30.81 11.14 -16.30
CA LEU A 248 -31.48 12.22 -15.57
C LEU A 248 -31.72 13.44 -16.48
N LEU A 249 -30.74 13.83 -17.30
CA LEU A 249 -30.86 14.92 -18.27
C LEU A 249 -31.87 14.62 -19.38
N ILE A 250 -31.87 13.40 -19.92
CA ILE A 250 -32.89 12.95 -20.88
C ILE A 250 -34.25 12.99 -20.22
N TYR A 251 -34.41 12.51 -18.99
CA TYR A 251 -35.68 12.58 -18.27
C TYR A 251 -36.15 14.04 -18.10
N ALA A 252 -35.27 14.97 -17.68
CA ALA A 252 -35.63 16.39 -17.59
C ALA A 252 -36.06 16.96 -18.92
N SER A 253 -35.37 16.63 -20.02
CA SER A 253 -35.75 17.06 -21.37
C SER A 253 -37.12 16.54 -21.86
N LEU A 254 -37.46 15.32 -21.44
CA LEU A 254 -38.74 14.67 -21.82
C LEU A 254 -39.93 15.17 -20.99
N LYS A 255 -39.69 15.68 -19.78
CA LYS A 255 -40.74 16.28 -18.96
C LYS A 255 -41.35 17.50 -19.65
N HIS A 256 -40.60 18.19 -20.48
CA HIS A 256 -41.03 19.36 -21.24
C HIS A 256 -41.66 19.01 -22.62
N ASP A 257 -41.54 17.76 -23.12
CA ASP A 257 -42.05 17.32 -24.44
C ASP A 257 -43.34 16.48 -24.28
N GLY A 258 -44.49 17.16 -24.39
CA GLY A 258 -45.81 16.65 -23.98
C GLY A 258 -46.41 15.43 -24.69
N ARG A 259 -45.85 14.87 -25.78
CA ARG A 259 -46.61 14.01 -26.73
C ARG A 259 -46.29 12.52 -26.80
N ARG A 260 -45.25 11.98 -26.19
CA ARG A 260 -44.98 10.51 -26.26
C ARG A 260 -44.56 9.92 -24.91
N LYS A 261 -45.35 10.22 -23.88
CA LYS A 261 -44.90 10.08 -22.49
C LYS A 261 -44.82 8.65 -21.92
N LYS A 262 -45.69 7.71 -22.35
CA LYS A 262 -45.75 6.39 -21.68
C LYS A 262 -44.63 5.45 -22.11
N VAL A 263 -44.52 5.16 -23.39
CA VAL A 263 -43.55 4.19 -23.93
C VAL A 263 -42.11 4.63 -23.62
N LEU A 264 -41.79 5.90 -23.88
CA LEU A 264 -40.44 6.41 -23.67
C LEU A 264 -40.06 6.45 -22.16
N ARG A 265 -41.03 6.74 -21.28
CA ARG A 265 -40.86 6.68 -19.83
C ARG A 265 -40.60 5.24 -19.37
N THR A 266 -41.34 4.28 -19.92
CA THR A 266 -41.14 2.86 -19.61
C THR A 266 -39.78 2.37 -20.10
N CYS A 267 -39.36 2.72 -21.33
CA CYS A 267 -38.04 2.39 -21.84
C CYS A 267 -36.93 3.00 -20.98
N MET A 268 -37.09 4.24 -20.54
CA MET A 268 -36.12 4.90 -19.65
C MET A 268 -36.02 4.21 -18.27
N TRP A 269 -37.15 3.78 -17.70
CA TRP A 269 -37.13 3.02 -16.46
C TRP A 269 -36.47 1.66 -16.62
N ILE A 270 -36.70 0.96 -17.74
CA ILE A 270 -36.03 -0.30 -18.06
C ILE A 270 -34.52 -0.09 -18.18
N VAL A 271 -34.09 0.94 -18.92
CA VAL A 271 -32.65 1.27 -19.03
C VAL A 271 -32.05 1.71 -17.67
N ALA A 272 -32.80 2.50 -16.88
CA ALA A 272 -32.35 2.91 -15.56
C ALA A 272 -32.19 1.72 -14.59
N ILE A 273 -33.16 0.78 -14.62
CA ILE A 273 -33.09 -0.45 -13.80
C ILE A 273 -31.95 -1.34 -14.27
N PHE A 274 -31.75 -1.48 -15.58
CA PHE A 274 -30.65 -2.24 -16.16
C PHE A 274 -29.31 -1.62 -15.78
N LEU A 275 -29.13 -0.31 -15.91
CA LEU A 275 -27.94 0.40 -15.52
C LEU A 275 -27.73 0.33 -13.99
N TRP A 276 -28.80 0.42 -13.21
CA TRP A 276 -28.73 0.24 -11.76
C TRP A 276 -28.30 -1.17 -11.38
N GLY A 277 -28.92 -2.20 -11.96
CA GLY A 277 -28.55 -3.59 -11.70
C GLY A 277 -27.13 -3.92 -12.11
N PHE A 278 -26.67 -3.40 -13.24
CA PHE A 278 -25.29 -3.54 -13.68
C PHE A 278 -24.33 -2.71 -12.80
N SER A 279 -24.73 -1.52 -12.34
CA SER A 279 -24.00 -0.72 -11.37
C SER A 279 -23.80 -1.51 -10.07
N VAL A 280 -24.86 -2.07 -9.51
CA VAL A 280 -24.77 -2.91 -8.28
C VAL A 280 -23.85 -4.11 -8.50
N TRP A 281 -23.92 -4.76 -9.68
CA TRP A 281 -23.00 -5.86 -10.00
C TRP A 281 -21.54 -5.40 -10.11
N GLY A 282 -21.29 -4.29 -10.83
CA GLY A 282 -19.94 -3.72 -10.96
C GLY A 282 -19.38 -3.24 -9.61
N THR A 283 -20.26 -2.75 -8.74
CA THR A 283 -19.88 -2.23 -7.44
C THR A 283 -19.55 -3.30 -6.44
N ASN A 284 -20.21 -4.44 -6.47
CA ASN A 284 -19.78 -5.58 -5.65
C ASN A 284 -18.33 -5.99 -5.96
N ARG A 285 -17.88 -5.84 -7.21
CA ARG A 285 -16.48 -6.06 -7.55
C ARG A 285 -15.56 -4.92 -7.10
N VAL A 286 -15.99 -3.67 -7.26
CA VAL A 286 -15.21 -2.50 -6.80
C VAL A 286 -15.11 -2.47 -5.27
N SER A 287 -16.18 -2.81 -4.55
CA SER A 287 -16.15 -2.87 -3.09
C SER A 287 -15.16 -3.91 -2.58
N HIS A 288 -15.03 -5.06 -3.24
CA HIS A 288 -14.01 -6.05 -2.88
C HIS A 288 -12.60 -5.49 -3.02
N ILE A 289 -12.28 -4.80 -4.13
CA ILE A 289 -10.92 -4.27 -4.36
C ILE A 289 -10.59 -3.09 -3.45
N GLN A 290 -11.59 -2.29 -3.08
CA GLN A 290 -11.37 -1.11 -2.23
C GLN A 290 -11.45 -1.39 -0.74
N LEU A 291 -12.27 -2.36 -0.36
CA LEU A 291 -12.27 -2.91 0.99
C LEU A 291 -10.93 -3.55 1.33
N GLU A 292 -10.28 -4.17 0.38
CA GLU A 292 -8.93 -4.69 0.58
C GLU A 292 -7.91 -3.60 0.97
N ARG A 293 -8.10 -2.35 0.54
CA ARG A 293 -7.31 -1.22 1.05
C ARG A 293 -7.59 -0.88 2.51
N TYR A 294 -8.83 -1.05 2.95
CA TYR A 294 -9.23 -0.88 4.35
C TYR A 294 -9.12 -2.19 5.14
N ARG A 295 -8.85 -3.32 4.50
CA ARG A 295 -8.61 -4.65 5.08
C ARG A 295 -7.33 -4.76 5.88
N TYR A 296 -6.50 -3.75 5.90
CA TYR A 296 -5.44 -3.64 6.92
C TYR A 296 -6.01 -3.79 8.33
N ASN A 297 -7.22 -3.26 8.53
CA ASN A 297 -7.95 -3.46 9.77
C ASN A 297 -8.64 -4.83 9.85
N GLU A 298 -8.99 -5.46 8.73
CA GLU A 298 -9.52 -6.83 8.76
C GLU A 298 -8.48 -7.84 9.24
N LEU A 299 -7.20 -7.64 8.95
CA LEU A 299 -6.14 -8.46 9.53
C LEU A 299 -6.14 -8.33 11.05
N ASN A 300 -6.20 -7.11 11.57
CA ASN A 300 -6.33 -6.88 13.00
C ASN A 300 -7.64 -7.44 13.55
N GLU A 301 -8.76 -7.22 12.86
CA GLU A 301 -10.07 -7.76 13.26
C GLU A 301 -10.10 -9.28 13.18
N TYR A 302 -9.41 -9.89 12.19
CA TYR A 302 -9.33 -11.35 12.10
C TYR A 302 -8.66 -11.94 13.34
N TYR A 303 -7.50 -11.41 13.76
CA TYR A 303 -6.79 -11.92 14.94
C TYR A 303 -7.46 -11.51 16.27
N ILE A 304 -8.11 -10.34 16.34
CA ILE A 304 -8.89 -9.90 17.50
C ILE A 304 -10.15 -10.76 17.66
N ASN A 305 -10.86 -11.06 16.57
CA ASN A 305 -12.10 -11.81 16.60
C ASN A 305 -11.87 -13.33 16.70
N ASN A 306 -10.68 -13.80 16.40
CA ASN A 306 -10.27 -15.18 16.50
C ASN A 306 -9.05 -15.35 17.42
N PRO A 307 -9.14 -14.98 18.70
CA PRO A 307 -8.00 -15.09 19.63
C PRO A 307 -7.52 -16.53 19.80
N GLU A 308 -8.39 -17.49 19.52
CA GLU A 308 -8.05 -18.92 19.53
C GLU A 308 -7.08 -19.30 18.41
N VAL A 309 -7.14 -18.60 17.27
CA VAL A 309 -6.23 -18.79 16.13
C VAL A 309 -4.86 -18.17 16.41
N SER A 310 -4.83 -17.09 17.17
CA SER A 310 -3.58 -16.39 17.53
C SER A 310 -2.82 -16.99 18.71
N GLY A 311 -3.42 -17.96 19.44
CA GLY A 311 -2.85 -18.43 20.72
C GLY A 311 -2.95 -19.91 21.04
N THR A 312 -3.64 -20.74 20.28
CA THR A 312 -4.14 -22.00 20.82
C THR A 312 -3.48 -23.30 20.39
N LEU A 313 -2.60 -23.30 19.44
CA LEU A 313 -1.84 -24.53 19.19
C LEU A 313 -0.62 -24.69 20.13
N THR A 314 -0.32 -23.66 20.93
CA THR A 314 0.85 -23.69 21.81
C THR A 314 0.57 -24.28 23.20
N ASP A 315 -0.67 -24.23 23.72
CA ASP A 315 -0.83 -24.45 25.17
C ASP A 315 -1.47 -25.77 25.62
N LYS A 316 -1.99 -26.61 24.74
CA LYS A 316 -2.66 -27.82 25.26
C LYS A 316 -2.26 -29.15 24.66
N ASP A 317 -1.65 -29.19 23.48
CA ASP A 317 -1.40 -30.50 22.85
C ASP A 317 0.07 -30.87 22.65
N HIS A 318 1.05 -29.96 22.74
CA HIS A 318 2.45 -30.34 22.47
C HIS A 318 3.57 -29.57 23.18
N VAL A 319 3.33 -28.77 24.21
CA VAL A 319 4.44 -28.33 25.06
C VAL A 319 4.18 -28.77 26.49
N THR A 320 4.71 -29.92 26.83
CA THR A 320 4.97 -30.27 28.23
C THR A 320 5.94 -29.22 28.77
N ASP A 321 5.51 -28.48 29.80
CA ASP A 321 6.35 -27.58 30.60
C ASP A 321 7.78 -28.15 30.72
N GLY A 322 8.78 -27.43 30.17
CA GLY A 322 10.17 -27.64 30.49
C GLY A 322 11.05 -28.33 29.45
N GLN A 323 10.68 -28.39 28.15
CA GLN A 323 11.61 -28.83 27.10
C GLN A 323 11.67 -27.86 25.93
N ASP A 324 12.40 -26.75 26.11
CA ASP A 324 12.73 -25.78 25.04
C ASP A 324 13.68 -26.30 23.95
N ASP A 325 14.08 -27.59 23.98
CA ASP A 325 15.04 -28.18 23.04
C ASP A 325 14.50 -29.42 22.27
N ALA A 326 13.24 -29.79 22.40
CA ALA A 326 12.69 -30.83 21.53
C ALA A 326 12.43 -30.22 20.14
N GLY A 327 13.40 -30.31 19.24
CA GLY A 327 13.29 -29.86 17.84
C GLY A 327 12.02 -30.40 17.18
N LEU A 328 11.51 -29.69 16.18
CA LEU A 328 10.36 -30.12 15.37
C LEU A 328 10.56 -31.56 14.91
N PRO A 329 9.48 -32.38 14.83
CA PRO A 329 9.60 -33.78 14.41
C PRO A 329 9.91 -33.93 12.92
N TYR A 330 10.26 -32.88 12.26
CA TYR A 330 10.68 -32.82 10.87
C TYR A 330 11.68 -31.67 10.65
N THR A 331 12.42 -31.76 9.54
CA THR A 331 13.33 -30.72 9.06
C THR A 331 13.11 -30.51 7.57
N ILE A 332 13.03 -29.28 7.12
CA ILE A 332 12.90 -28.93 5.70
C ILE A 332 14.30 -28.89 5.08
N GLU A 333 14.46 -29.52 3.91
CA GLU A 333 15.73 -29.63 3.20
C GLU A 333 15.74 -28.92 1.85
N GLU A 334 14.62 -28.78 1.15
CA GLU A 334 14.54 -28.15 -0.19
C GLU A 334 13.12 -27.67 -0.47
N TYR A 335 13.00 -26.57 -1.23
CA TYR A 335 11.76 -26.08 -1.81
C TYR A 335 11.82 -26.01 -3.33
N ARG A 336 10.74 -26.44 -3.99
CA ARG A 336 10.46 -26.18 -5.40
C ARG A 336 9.10 -25.52 -5.51
N ILE A 337 9.07 -24.30 -6.05
CA ILE A 337 7.90 -23.42 -6.01
C ILE A 337 7.53 -23.02 -7.44
N ASN A 338 6.27 -23.24 -7.81
CA ASN A 338 5.69 -22.74 -9.04
C ASN A 338 4.63 -21.69 -8.70
N ILE A 339 4.67 -20.53 -9.36
CA ILE A 339 3.75 -19.42 -9.13
C ILE A 339 3.06 -19.07 -10.45
N ASP A 340 1.74 -19.06 -10.43
CA ASP A 340 0.89 -18.51 -11.47
C ASP A 340 0.15 -17.29 -10.92
N ASP A 341 0.11 -16.19 -11.68
CA ASP A 341 -0.68 -15.00 -11.35
C ASP A 341 -2.03 -15.01 -12.10
N GLY A 342 -3.00 -14.32 -11.52
CA GLY A 342 -4.34 -14.20 -12.04
C GLY A 342 -5.18 -13.34 -11.12
N SER A 343 -6.46 -13.61 -10.99
CA SER A 343 -7.32 -12.91 -10.01
C SER A 343 -6.89 -13.12 -8.55
N CYS A 344 -6.05 -14.11 -8.30
CA CYS A 344 -5.29 -14.37 -7.08
C CYS A 344 -4.00 -15.10 -7.45
N LEU A 345 -3.07 -15.22 -6.52
CA LEU A 345 -1.87 -16.04 -6.72
C LEU A 345 -2.22 -17.50 -6.54
N TYR A 346 -1.78 -18.34 -7.48
CA TYR A 346 -1.83 -19.79 -7.41
C TYR A 346 -0.42 -20.31 -7.22
N ILE A 347 -0.19 -21.01 -6.14
CA ILE A 347 1.15 -21.46 -5.76
C ILE A 347 1.13 -22.95 -5.53
N GLU A 348 2.06 -23.63 -6.19
CA GLU A 348 2.37 -25.05 -5.95
C GLU A 348 3.75 -25.12 -5.30
N THR A 349 3.84 -25.74 -4.15
CA THR A 349 5.10 -25.88 -3.40
C THR A 349 5.36 -27.34 -3.10
N GLU A 350 6.46 -27.85 -3.62
CA GLU A 350 7.01 -29.17 -3.26
C GLU A 350 8.12 -28.95 -2.23
N ILE A 351 7.97 -29.57 -1.06
CA ILE A 351 8.87 -29.45 0.09
C ILE A 351 9.52 -30.80 0.35
N SER A 352 10.84 -30.87 0.28
CA SER A 352 11.58 -32.08 0.74
C SER A 352 11.80 -31.96 2.24
N CYS A 353 11.27 -32.92 3.00
CA CYS A 353 11.36 -32.96 4.46
C CYS A 353 11.96 -34.25 4.97
N ILE A 354 12.79 -34.16 6.01
CA ILE A 354 13.22 -35.30 6.81
C ILE A 354 12.26 -35.46 7.98
N PHE A 355 11.57 -36.58 8.07
CA PHE A 355 10.64 -36.87 9.16
C PHE A 355 11.31 -37.72 10.24
N ASN A 356 11.04 -37.40 11.50
CA ASN A 356 11.58 -38.04 12.68
C ASN A 356 10.47 -38.76 13.45
N ASN A 357 9.97 -39.89 12.90
CA ASN A 357 8.93 -40.75 13.50
C ASN A 357 7.68 -39.93 13.89
N THR A 358 7.13 -39.20 12.95
CA THR A 358 5.95 -38.36 13.19
C THR A 358 4.73 -38.87 12.44
N ASP A 359 3.57 -38.73 13.07
CA ASP A 359 2.24 -38.96 12.49
C ASP A 359 1.54 -37.66 12.09
N LYS A 360 2.17 -36.52 12.38
CA LYS A 360 1.59 -35.20 12.19
C LYS A 360 2.67 -34.18 11.86
N ILE A 361 2.42 -33.31 10.88
CA ILE A 361 3.27 -32.20 10.51
C ILE A 361 2.45 -30.92 10.65
N ILE A 362 3.04 -29.89 11.22
CA ILE A 362 2.42 -28.56 11.33
C ILE A 362 3.34 -27.57 10.62
N LEU A 363 2.83 -26.92 9.58
CA LEU A 363 3.53 -25.87 8.84
C LEU A 363 2.82 -24.52 9.06
N SER A 364 3.55 -23.43 9.02
CA SER A 364 2.97 -22.09 9.03
C SER A 364 2.83 -21.56 7.60
N LEU A 365 1.61 -21.13 7.26
CA LEU A 365 1.25 -20.49 5.99
C LEU A 365 0.23 -19.39 6.30
N PHE A 366 0.40 -18.20 5.73
CA PHE A 366 -0.55 -17.11 5.93
C PHE A 366 -1.99 -17.51 5.55
N HIS A 367 -2.96 -17.25 6.42
CA HIS A 367 -4.36 -17.67 6.27
C HIS A 367 -5.08 -17.11 5.03
N GLY A 368 -4.56 -16.04 4.41
CA GLY A 368 -5.06 -15.53 3.12
C GLY A 368 -4.79 -16.47 1.93
N PHE A 369 -3.95 -17.49 2.12
CA PHE A 369 -3.73 -18.59 1.17
C PHE A 369 -4.49 -19.82 1.63
N GLU A 370 -5.52 -20.22 0.87
CA GLU A 370 -6.32 -21.41 1.13
C GLU A 370 -5.68 -22.62 0.48
N VAL A 371 -5.35 -23.65 1.28
CA VAL A 371 -4.82 -24.92 0.77
C VAL A 371 -5.92 -25.68 0.04
N LYS A 372 -5.66 -26.08 -1.20
CA LYS A 372 -6.61 -26.78 -2.08
C LYS A 372 -6.29 -28.27 -2.13
N ASN A 373 -5.01 -28.63 -2.07
CA ASN A 373 -4.55 -30.00 -2.12
C ASN A 373 -3.27 -30.17 -1.31
N CYS A 374 -3.13 -31.34 -0.71
CA CYS A 374 -1.91 -31.74 -0.01
C CYS A 374 -1.65 -33.23 -0.23
N SER A 375 -0.40 -33.58 -0.55
CA SER A 375 0.02 -34.98 -0.71
C SER A 375 1.43 -35.18 -0.17
N ILE A 376 1.71 -36.40 0.29
CA ILE A 376 3.07 -36.88 0.65
C ILE A 376 3.43 -38.04 -0.29
N ASP A 377 4.56 -37.91 -0.98
CA ASP A 377 5.04 -38.90 -1.99
C ASP A 377 3.96 -39.24 -3.03
N GLY A 378 3.15 -38.24 -3.42
CA GLY A 378 2.04 -38.41 -4.37
C GLY A 378 0.77 -39.03 -3.79
N MET A 379 0.74 -39.43 -2.52
CA MET A 379 -0.47 -39.86 -1.84
C MET A 379 -1.20 -38.70 -1.20
N LYS A 380 -2.49 -38.54 -1.53
CA LYS A 380 -3.32 -37.49 -0.98
C LYS A 380 -3.49 -37.67 0.53
N MET A 381 -3.19 -36.57 1.27
CA MET A 381 -3.26 -36.54 2.73
C MET A 381 -4.49 -35.80 3.23
N ARG A 382 -4.92 -36.20 4.44
CA ARG A 382 -5.88 -35.39 5.18
C ARG A 382 -5.13 -34.18 5.81
N TYR A 383 -5.64 -32.97 5.59
CA TYR A 383 -5.10 -31.78 6.22
C TYR A 383 -6.22 -30.94 6.81
N GLU A 384 -5.85 -30.08 7.73
CA GLU A 384 -6.70 -29.09 8.36
C GLU A 384 -5.94 -27.76 8.39
N GLN A 385 -6.58 -26.69 7.96
CA GLN A 385 -6.02 -25.33 8.03
C GLN A 385 -6.76 -24.56 9.13
N VAL A 386 -6.04 -24.18 10.17
CA VAL A 386 -6.56 -23.42 11.32
C VAL A 386 -5.75 -22.14 11.42
N GLY A 387 -6.34 -21.04 10.95
CA GLY A 387 -5.62 -19.77 10.84
C GLY A 387 -4.37 -19.87 9.97
N ASP A 388 -3.23 -19.50 10.52
CA ASP A 388 -1.94 -19.55 9.84
C ASP A 388 -1.26 -20.93 9.94
N SER A 389 -1.90 -21.92 10.53
CA SER A 389 -1.35 -23.26 10.69
C SER A 389 -1.99 -24.27 9.76
N VAL A 390 -1.18 -25.01 9.03
CA VAL A 390 -1.60 -26.13 8.20
C VAL A 390 -1.14 -27.41 8.87
N ILE A 391 -2.09 -28.22 9.32
CA ILE A 391 -1.87 -29.47 10.01
C ILE A 391 -2.08 -30.62 9.01
N ILE A 392 -1.05 -31.39 8.73
CA ILE A 392 -1.10 -32.54 7.82
C ILE A 392 -1.07 -33.80 8.68
N HIS A 393 -2.10 -34.65 8.55
CA HIS A 393 -2.23 -35.91 9.27
C HIS A 393 -1.69 -37.02 8.43
N ASN A 394 -0.72 -37.75 8.96
CA ASN A 394 -0.16 -38.95 8.31
C ASN A 394 -0.99 -40.17 8.70
N ASP A 395 -1.29 -41.08 7.73
CA ASP A 395 -1.98 -42.32 8.01
C ASP A 395 -1.07 -43.40 8.68
N GLY A 396 0.16 -43.00 9.05
CA GLY A 396 1.15 -43.83 9.71
C GLY A 396 2.32 -43.01 10.23
N ILE A 397 3.27 -43.65 10.89
CA ILE A 397 4.51 -43.04 11.35
C ILE A 397 5.49 -42.98 10.19
N TYR A 398 5.86 -41.80 9.77
CA TYR A 398 6.83 -41.56 8.70
C TYR A 398 8.20 -41.26 9.28
N SER A 399 9.23 -41.75 8.65
CA SER A 399 10.63 -41.47 8.98
C SER A 399 11.49 -41.48 7.71
N GLY A 400 12.47 -40.60 7.63
CA GLY A 400 13.33 -40.40 6.46
C GLY A 400 12.88 -39.28 5.56
N ILE A 401 13.42 -39.23 4.35
CA ILE A 401 13.16 -38.14 3.39
C ILE A 401 11.85 -38.41 2.66
N HIS A 402 10.95 -37.46 2.66
CA HIS A 402 9.66 -37.48 1.99
C HIS A 402 9.41 -36.16 1.26
N SER A 403 8.64 -36.19 0.17
CA SER A 403 8.20 -35.01 -0.57
C SER A 403 6.76 -34.63 -0.19
N VAL A 404 6.57 -33.44 0.33
CA VAL A 404 5.26 -32.84 0.64
C VAL A 404 4.90 -31.87 -0.48
N LEU A 405 3.86 -32.18 -1.25
CA LEU A 405 3.31 -31.27 -2.27
C LEU A 405 2.08 -30.57 -1.74
N MET A 406 2.07 -29.25 -1.81
CA MET A 406 0.95 -28.39 -1.42
C MET A 406 0.56 -27.47 -2.57
N GLU A 407 -0.72 -27.47 -2.92
CA GLU A 407 -1.33 -26.53 -3.86
C GLU A 407 -2.25 -25.59 -3.06
N TYR A 408 -2.04 -24.29 -3.19
CA TYR A 408 -2.82 -23.28 -2.49
C TYR A 408 -3.01 -22.04 -3.34
N SER A 409 -4.02 -21.25 -3.02
CA SER A 409 -4.29 -20.02 -3.74
C SER A 409 -4.87 -18.97 -2.79
N GLY A 410 -4.62 -17.70 -3.09
CA GLY A 410 -5.11 -16.63 -2.27
C GLY A 410 -4.49 -15.29 -2.60
N LEU A 411 -4.71 -14.34 -1.72
CA LEU A 411 -4.16 -13.01 -1.82
C LEU A 411 -3.32 -12.71 -0.59
N PRO A 412 -2.11 -12.18 -0.78
CA PRO A 412 -1.36 -11.55 0.30
C PRO A 412 -2.14 -10.36 0.88
N PRO A 413 -1.74 -9.84 2.04
CA PRO A 413 -2.34 -8.61 2.59
C PRO A 413 -2.37 -7.47 1.59
N ALA A 414 -3.32 -6.55 1.75
CA ALA A 414 -3.59 -5.47 0.78
C ALA A 414 -2.41 -4.52 0.53
N ASN A 415 -1.46 -4.43 1.43
CA ASN A 415 -0.22 -3.69 1.25
C ASN A 415 0.82 -4.45 0.41
N LEU A 416 0.70 -5.77 0.30
CA LEU A 416 1.58 -6.65 -0.49
C LEU A 416 0.99 -7.07 -1.84
N TYR A 417 -0.32 -6.89 -2.04
CA TYR A 417 -1.01 -7.22 -3.29
C TYR A 417 -1.90 -6.07 -3.73
N LYS A 418 -1.79 -5.67 -4.98
CA LYS A 418 -2.60 -4.61 -5.55
C LYS A 418 -3.44 -5.06 -6.73
N ASP A 419 -2.84 -5.84 -7.62
CA ASP A 419 -3.42 -6.31 -8.87
C ASP A 419 -2.61 -7.51 -9.38
N GLU A 420 -3.06 -8.17 -10.42
CA GLU A 420 -2.41 -9.34 -11.04
C GLU A 420 -0.95 -9.09 -11.42
N ASP A 421 -0.60 -7.83 -11.78
CA ASP A 421 0.74 -7.41 -12.18
C ASP A 421 1.51 -6.64 -11.09
N LYS A 422 0.99 -6.60 -9.83
CA LYS A 422 1.53 -5.75 -8.75
C LYS A 422 1.41 -6.41 -7.39
N TRP A 423 2.45 -7.14 -7.00
CA TRP A 423 2.50 -7.84 -5.73
C TRP A 423 3.94 -7.97 -5.21
N ILE A 424 4.07 -8.14 -3.92
CA ILE A 424 5.33 -8.31 -3.21
C ILE A 424 5.19 -9.52 -2.29
N LEU A 425 6.13 -10.44 -2.35
CA LEU A 425 6.24 -11.61 -1.49
C LEU A 425 7.60 -11.58 -0.79
N PRO A 426 7.73 -10.94 0.38
CA PRO A 426 9.00 -10.85 1.07
C PRO A 426 9.31 -12.16 1.82
N ALA A 427 10.58 -12.48 1.97
CA ALA A 427 11.05 -13.66 2.71
C ALA A 427 10.57 -13.69 4.17
N GLY A 428 10.34 -12.52 4.77
CA GLY A 428 9.81 -12.39 6.13
C GLY A 428 8.29 -12.55 6.25
N PHE A 429 7.61 -12.97 5.19
CA PHE A 429 6.19 -13.24 5.17
C PHE A 429 5.93 -14.71 4.81
N ALA A 430 5.06 -15.40 5.56
CA ALA A 430 4.76 -16.81 5.31
C ALA A 430 3.87 -17.01 4.06
N TRP A 431 4.37 -16.62 2.90
CA TRP A 431 3.72 -16.90 1.62
C TRP A 431 4.04 -18.30 1.08
N ILE A 432 5.11 -18.93 1.59
CA ILE A 432 5.41 -20.34 1.43
C ILE A 432 5.20 -21.04 2.76
N PRO A 433 4.84 -22.34 2.77
CA PRO A 433 4.76 -23.11 4.00
C PRO A 433 6.16 -23.20 4.64
N VAL A 434 6.31 -22.68 5.84
CA VAL A 434 7.58 -22.70 6.60
C VAL A 434 7.46 -23.57 7.84
N GLU A 435 8.59 -23.87 8.50
CA GLU A 435 8.59 -24.53 9.80
C GLU A 435 7.64 -23.81 10.76
N HIS A 436 6.91 -24.58 11.58
CA HIS A 436 5.91 -24.01 12.47
C HIS A 436 6.53 -23.05 13.49
N ILE A 437 6.03 -21.83 13.49
CA ILE A 437 6.53 -20.71 14.34
C ILE A 437 5.46 -20.21 15.34
N GLY A 438 4.30 -20.88 15.42
CA GLY A 438 3.18 -20.45 16.26
C GLY A 438 2.36 -19.35 15.60
N LYS A 439 2.73 -18.09 15.78
CA LYS A 439 2.03 -16.93 15.23
C LYS A 439 2.76 -16.39 14.01
N VAL A 440 2.05 -16.24 12.90
CA VAL A 440 2.55 -15.53 11.70
C VAL A 440 2.39 -14.02 11.85
N MET A 441 1.41 -13.57 12.63
CA MET A 441 1.21 -12.16 12.95
C MET A 441 1.10 -11.93 14.45
N GLU A 442 1.69 -10.84 14.90
CA GLU A 442 1.61 -10.35 16.27
C GLU A 442 0.89 -9.02 16.33
N ASN A 443 0.14 -8.84 17.40
CA ASN A 443 -0.59 -7.60 17.66
C ASN A 443 -0.15 -7.06 19.03
N GLU A 444 0.76 -6.08 19.04
CA GLU A 444 1.18 -5.42 20.28
C GLU A 444 0.20 -4.37 20.76
N THR A 445 -0.52 -3.77 19.86
CA THR A 445 -1.51 -2.74 20.19
C THR A 445 -2.73 -2.90 19.29
N ASN A 446 -3.92 -2.50 19.77
CA ASN A 446 -5.18 -2.57 19.01
C ASN A 446 -5.14 -1.82 17.64
N ILE A 447 -3.99 -1.39 17.17
CA ILE A 447 -3.86 -0.53 16.00
C ILE A 447 -2.93 -1.13 14.94
N ASN A 448 -1.90 -1.93 15.32
CA ASN A 448 -0.90 -2.42 14.39
C ASN A 448 -0.65 -3.92 14.58
N ALA A 449 -0.88 -4.70 13.53
CA ALA A 449 -0.46 -6.09 13.45
C ALA A 449 0.81 -6.18 12.60
N TYR A 450 1.78 -6.99 13.02
CA TYR A 450 3.01 -7.23 12.26
C TYR A 450 3.20 -8.71 12.03
N PHE A 451 3.98 -9.04 11.00
CA PHE A 451 4.40 -10.42 10.79
C PHE A 451 5.55 -10.76 11.74
N SER A 452 5.37 -11.83 12.51
CA SER A 452 6.51 -12.51 13.10
C SER A 452 7.34 -13.10 11.96
N TYR A 453 8.65 -12.85 11.96
CA TYR A 453 9.58 -13.26 10.89
C TYR A 453 9.57 -14.77 10.64
N PRO A 454 8.68 -15.32 9.79
CA PRO A 454 8.75 -16.73 9.45
C PRO A 454 9.92 -16.94 8.50
N ARG A 455 10.97 -17.51 8.98
CA ARG A 455 12.04 -18.04 8.14
C ARG A 455 12.42 -19.44 8.61
N ASN A 456 12.93 -20.22 7.70
CA ASN A 456 13.52 -21.48 8.07
C ASN A 456 14.70 -21.25 9.00
N LYS A 457 14.92 -22.16 9.96
CA LYS A 457 16.04 -22.04 10.92
C LYS A 457 17.41 -22.04 10.24
N LYS A 458 17.51 -22.63 9.05
CA LYS A 458 18.73 -22.68 8.23
C LYS A 458 18.41 -22.33 6.79
N ASP A 459 19.42 -21.91 6.05
CA ASP A 459 19.32 -21.79 4.61
C ASP A 459 19.14 -23.14 3.97
N VAL A 460 18.24 -23.24 3.03
CA VAL A 460 17.95 -24.45 2.25
C VAL A 460 17.90 -24.11 0.77
N PRO A 461 18.17 -25.06 -0.12
CA PRO A 461 17.97 -24.87 -1.55
C PRO A 461 16.52 -24.50 -1.85
N ILE A 462 16.32 -23.36 -2.52
CA ILE A 462 15.01 -22.90 -2.98
C ILE A 462 15.07 -22.71 -4.49
N SER A 463 14.11 -23.25 -5.21
CA SER A 463 13.89 -22.96 -6.62
C SER A 463 12.50 -22.38 -6.82
N VAL A 464 12.43 -21.29 -7.57
CA VAL A 464 11.18 -20.59 -7.87
C VAL A 464 11.02 -20.46 -9.37
N ARG A 465 9.85 -20.83 -9.89
CA ARG A 465 9.43 -20.64 -11.27
C ARG A 465 8.17 -19.80 -11.29
N TYR A 466 8.19 -18.73 -12.07
CA TYR A 466 7.03 -17.87 -12.30
C TYR A 466 6.52 -18.07 -13.74
N ASN A 467 5.26 -18.45 -13.88
CA ASN A 467 4.65 -18.78 -15.18
C ASN A 467 3.88 -17.61 -15.81
N GLY A 468 3.87 -16.43 -15.17
CA GLY A 468 3.23 -15.22 -15.71
C GLY A 468 4.10 -14.47 -16.73
N ASN A 469 3.55 -13.39 -17.26
CA ASN A 469 4.22 -12.54 -18.27
C ASN A 469 4.79 -11.24 -17.70
N ASN A 470 4.63 -10.99 -16.39
CA ASN A 470 5.07 -9.76 -15.75
C ASN A 470 6.56 -9.82 -15.42
N THR A 471 7.20 -8.66 -15.31
CA THR A 471 8.58 -8.59 -14.82
C THR A 471 8.60 -8.81 -13.32
N VAL A 472 9.33 -9.84 -12.90
CA VAL A 472 9.51 -10.19 -11.48
C VAL A 472 10.99 -10.13 -11.12
N TYR A 473 11.29 -9.46 -10.01
CA TYR A 473 12.61 -9.44 -9.39
C TYR A 473 12.63 -10.45 -8.25
N CYS A 474 13.61 -11.33 -8.24
CA CYS A 474 13.75 -12.37 -7.22
C CYS A 474 15.08 -12.24 -6.47
N SER A 475 15.08 -12.54 -5.18
CA SER A 475 16.30 -12.56 -4.36
C SER A 475 17.29 -13.64 -4.78
N LEU A 476 16.80 -14.76 -5.28
CA LEU A 476 17.62 -15.88 -5.72
C LEU A 476 18.35 -15.58 -7.05
N ASN A 477 19.27 -16.45 -7.43
CA ASN A 477 20.06 -16.28 -8.65
C ASN A 477 19.25 -16.65 -9.90
N ASP A 478 19.35 -15.82 -10.94
CA ASP A 478 18.73 -16.09 -12.24
C ASP A 478 19.41 -17.30 -12.92
N MET A 479 18.62 -18.30 -13.29
CA MET A 479 19.07 -19.47 -14.03
C MET A 479 18.55 -19.50 -15.47
N ASP A 480 17.31 -19.01 -15.66
CA ASP A 480 16.62 -18.92 -16.96
C ASP A 480 15.51 -17.89 -16.86
N GLU A 481 14.80 -17.58 -17.93
CA GLU A 481 13.66 -16.67 -17.92
C GLU A 481 12.62 -17.10 -16.88
N ASN A 482 12.35 -16.24 -15.90
CA ASN A 482 11.41 -16.47 -14.82
C ASN A 482 11.69 -17.75 -13.97
N TYR A 483 12.97 -18.16 -13.88
CA TYR A 483 13.39 -19.28 -13.05
C TYR A 483 14.64 -18.94 -12.25
N TRP A 484 14.54 -19.04 -10.93
CA TRP A 484 15.57 -18.68 -9.97
C TRP A 484 15.88 -19.82 -9.03
N THR A 485 17.14 -19.91 -8.60
CA THR A 485 17.58 -20.90 -7.60
C THR A 485 18.64 -20.30 -6.67
N GLY A 486 18.71 -20.80 -5.44
CA GLY A 486 19.72 -20.40 -4.47
C GLY A 486 19.47 -21.01 -3.10
N ASP A 487 20.46 -20.88 -2.21
CA ASP A 487 20.31 -21.24 -0.82
C ASP A 487 19.87 -20.03 -0.04
N SER A 488 18.73 -20.14 0.65
CA SER A 488 18.14 -19.04 1.43
C SER A 488 17.26 -19.58 2.56
N SER A 489 17.06 -18.78 3.59
CA SER A 489 16.05 -19.05 4.63
C SER A 489 14.63 -18.65 4.21
N GLY A 490 14.48 -17.95 3.08
CA GLY A 490 13.21 -17.56 2.46
C GLY A 490 13.46 -16.75 1.19
N ALA A 491 12.55 -16.82 0.22
CA ALA A 491 12.67 -16.11 -1.04
C ALA A 491 11.85 -14.82 -1.05
N THR A 492 12.41 -13.75 -1.62
CA THR A 492 11.73 -12.47 -1.84
C THR A 492 11.47 -12.27 -3.33
N LEU A 493 10.22 -11.93 -3.68
CA LEU A 493 9.81 -11.61 -5.03
C LEU A 493 9.05 -10.27 -5.08
N PHE A 494 9.44 -9.42 -6.02
CA PHE A 494 8.80 -8.14 -6.29
C PHE A 494 8.26 -8.11 -7.71
N CYS A 495 6.98 -7.91 -7.87
CA CYS A 495 6.28 -7.68 -9.12
C CYS A 495 5.57 -6.33 -9.07
N GLY A 496 5.81 -5.47 -10.06
CA GLY A 496 5.22 -4.13 -10.08
C GLY A 496 6.09 -3.09 -10.74
N TRP A 497 5.95 -1.83 -10.31
CA TRP A 497 6.71 -0.71 -10.84
C TRP A 497 8.07 -0.59 -10.16
N PHE A 498 8.93 -1.56 -10.39
CA PHE A 498 10.31 -1.59 -9.92
C PHE A 498 11.30 -1.41 -11.07
N ASP A 499 12.47 -0.92 -10.74
CA ASP A 499 13.63 -0.83 -11.61
C ASP A 499 14.85 -1.34 -10.86
N SER A 500 15.95 -1.58 -11.55
CA SER A 500 17.18 -2.04 -10.92
C SER A 500 18.39 -1.26 -11.38
N PHE A 501 19.38 -1.14 -10.53
CA PHE A 501 20.71 -0.62 -10.88
C PHE A 501 21.80 -1.37 -10.12
N LYS A 502 23.02 -1.32 -10.62
CA LYS A 502 24.20 -1.94 -10.00
C LYS A 502 25.15 -0.90 -9.43
N TYR A 503 25.60 -1.15 -8.20
CA TYR A 503 26.66 -0.41 -7.54
C TYR A 503 27.72 -1.36 -7.00
N GLY A 504 28.94 -1.35 -7.56
CA GLY A 504 29.95 -2.35 -7.24
C GLY A 504 29.47 -3.76 -7.62
N SER A 505 29.43 -4.65 -6.66
CA SER A 505 28.86 -6.00 -6.81
C SER A 505 27.38 -6.04 -6.50
N ALA A 506 26.82 -5.04 -5.83
CA ALA A 506 25.42 -5.04 -5.37
C ALA A 506 24.45 -4.62 -6.45
N GLU A 507 23.31 -5.31 -6.51
CA GLU A 507 22.16 -5.00 -7.33
C GLU A 507 21.02 -4.49 -6.44
N PHE A 508 20.53 -3.29 -6.76
CA PHE A 508 19.43 -2.65 -6.05
C PHE A 508 18.16 -2.76 -6.87
N ILE A 509 17.11 -3.28 -6.26
CA ILE A 509 15.76 -3.31 -6.79
C ILE A 509 14.96 -2.27 -6.00
N TYR A 510 14.40 -1.28 -6.68
CA TYR A 510 13.76 -0.13 -6.05
C TYR A 510 12.52 0.31 -6.82
N PRO A 511 11.57 1.01 -6.16
CA PRO A 511 10.41 1.53 -6.85
C PRO A 511 10.82 2.51 -7.95
N ALA A 512 10.41 2.24 -9.19
CA ALA A 512 10.74 3.07 -10.36
C ALA A 512 10.28 4.54 -10.21
N MET A 513 9.40 4.80 -9.25
CA MET A 513 8.94 6.13 -8.88
C MET A 513 9.95 6.95 -8.09
N CYS A 514 11.08 6.38 -7.70
CA CYS A 514 12.11 7.01 -6.88
C CYS A 514 13.44 7.18 -7.63
N PRO A 515 13.51 8.01 -8.71
CA PRO A 515 14.69 8.10 -9.56
C PRO A 515 15.93 8.68 -8.86
N GLU A 516 15.78 9.35 -7.72
CA GLU A 516 16.88 9.94 -6.94
C GLU A 516 17.52 8.97 -5.95
N ASN A 517 17.02 7.74 -5.84
CA ASN A 517 17.48 6.76 -4.88
C ASN A 517 18.86 6.11 -5.13
N PRO A 518 19.43 6.03 -6.35
CA PRO A 518 20.72 5.38 -6.55
C PRO A 518 21.84 5.93 -5.66
N ASP A 519 21.99 7.25 -5.56
CA ASP A 519 23.07 7.86 -4.78
C ASP A 519 22.92 7.61 -3.26
N HIS A 520 21.68 7.69 -2.77
CA HIS A 520 21.39 7.45 -1.35
C HIS A 520 21.49 5.97 -0.98
N ALA A 521 21.06 5.08 -1.89
CA ALA A 521 21.19 3.64 -1.71
C ALA A 521 22.65 3.20 -1.62
N GLN A 522 23.55 3.85 -2.38
CA GLN A 522 25.00 3.61 -2.31
C GLN A 522 25.56 3.95 -0.93
N VAL A 523 25.25 5.15 -0.42
CA VAL A 523 25.70 5.58 0.92
C VAL A 523 25.19 4.63 2.00
N PHE A 524 23.94 4.23 1.92
CA PHE A 524 23.32 3.26 2.82
C PHE A 524 24.06 1.91 2.79
N TYR A 525 24.29 1.36 1.61
CA TYR A 525 24.97 0.07 1.46
C TYR A 525 26.40 0.09 1.98
N ASP A 526 27.14 1.17 1.71
CA ASP A 526 28.50 1.34 2.19
C ASP A 526 28.55 1.39 3.73
N ARG A 527 27.58 2.04 4.37
CA ARG A 527 27.46 2.04 5.84
C ARG A 527 27.25 0.65 6.43
N ILE A 528 26.31 -0.12 5.83
CA ILE A 528 26.06 -1.50 6.28
C ILE A 528 27.32 -2.35 6.06
N LYS A 529 27.94 -2.23 4.89
CA LYS A 529 29.14 -2.98 4.54
C LYS A 529 30.31 -2.74 5.48
N GLU A 530 30.47 -1.52 6.01
CA GLU A 530 31.48 -1.22 7.02
C GLU A 530 31.12 -1.78 8.39
N SER A 531 29.87 -1.67 8.82
CA SER A 531 29.45 -2.06 10.18
C SER A 531 29.14 -3.55 10.33
N TYR A 532 28.60 -4.19 9.31
CA TYR A 532 28.14 -5.57 9.34
C TYR A 532 29.18 -6.60 9.85
N PRO A 533 30.44 -6.63 9.34
CA PRO A 533 31.43 -7.60 9.81
C PRO A 533 31.85 -7.36 11.27
N ILE A 534 31.82 -6.10 11.73
CA ILE A 534 32.20 -5.75 13.10
C ILE A 534 31.11 -6.23 14.06
N ILE A 535 29.83 -5.95 13.74
CA ILE A 535 28.71 -6.32 14.57
C ILE A 535 28.59 -7.85 14.68
N THR A 536 28.71 -8.57 13.56
CA THR A 536 28.63 -10.03 13.55
C THR A 536 29.77 -10.69 14.32
N GLU A 537 31.02 -10.18 14.21
CA GLU A 537 32.15 -10.69 14.96
C GLU A 537 32.02 -10.43 16.47
N GLU A 538 31.60 -9.21 16.85
CA GLU A 538 31.55 -8.81 18.28
C GLU A 538 30.33 -9.38 19.02
N LEU A 539 29.16 -9.45 18.37
CA LEU A 539 27.92 -9.85 19.03
C LEU A 539 27.53 -11.31 18.78
N LEU A 540 27.87 -11.87 17.62
CA LEU A 540 27.49 -13.24 17.27
C LEU A 540 28.68 -14.21 17.30
N GLY A 541 29.91 -13.71 17.48
CA GLY A 541 31.13 -14.53 17.42
C GLY A 541 31.40 -15.13 16.02
N GLU A 542 30.66 -14.70 15.02
CA GLU A 542 30.75 -15.20 13.66
C GLU A 542 31.46 -14.19 12.77
N ARG A 543 32.53 -14.63 12.09
CA ARG A 543 33.19 -13.77 11.09
C ARG A 543 32.49 -13.86 9.75
N ARG A 544 31.40 -13.16 9.59
CA ARG A 544 30.74 -13.02 8.29
C ARG A 544 31.40 -11.89 7.49
N ILE A 545 32.10 -12.26 6.43
CA ILE A 545 32.89 -11.29 5.62
C ILE A 545 32.06 -10.72 4.48
N LEU A 546 31.02 -11.41 4.03
CA LEU A 546 30.26 -11.06 2.85
C LEU A 546 28.82 -10.62 3.24
N LEU A 547 28.52 -9.36 2.98
CA LEU A 547 27.17 -8.87 2.97
C LEU A 547 26.50 -9.30 1.66
N ALA A 548 25.21 -9.59 1.71
CA ALA A 548 24.42 -9.90 0.53
C ALA A 548 24.50 -8.77 -0.53
N ASP A 549 24.52 -9.15 -1.80
CA ASP A 549 24.71 -8.25 -2.91
C ASP A 549 23.41 -7.93 -3.69
N LYS A 550 22.25 -8.43 -3.26
CA LYS A 550 20.94 -8.01 -3.73
C LYS A 550 20.20 -7.22 -2.66
N VAL A 551 19.71 -6.03 -3.00
CA VAL A 551 19.03 -5.11 -2.07
C VAL A 551 17.68 -4.73 -2.63
N PHE A 552 16.61 -5.08 -1.90
CA PHE A 552 15.23 -4.76 -2.22
C PHE A 552 14.77 -3.57 -1.40
N ILE A 553 14.31 -2.51 -2.05
CA ILE A 553 13.86 -1.27 -1.41
C ILE A 553 12.37 -1.08 -1.65
N THR A 554 11.58 -0.91 -0.59
CA THR A 554 10.14 -0.64 -0.70
C THR A 554 9.58 -0.02 0.58
N ALA A 555 8.53 0.78 0.45
CA ALA A 555 7.77 1.29 1.58
C ALA A 555 6.60 0.37 1.97
N SER A 556 6.16 -0.48 1.06
CA SER A 556 4.97 -1.33 1.26
C SER A 556 5.09 -2.31 2.44
N LEU A 557 6.31 -2.52 2.96
CA LEU A 557 6.58 -3.42 4.08
C LEU A 557 6.54 -2.75 5.46
N LEU A 558 6.43 -1.42 5.54
CA LEU A 558 6.47 -0.68 6.82
C LEU A 558 5.44 -1.16 7.85
N TYR A 559 4.29 -1.56 7.37
CA TYR A 559 3.21 -2.04 8.23
C TYR A 559 3.31 -3.52 8.58
N LEU A 560 4.33 -4.22 8.07
CA LEU A 560 4.56 -5.63 8.38
C LEU A 560 5.43 -5.83 9.61
N HIS A 561 6.17 -4.78 10.03
CA HIS A 561 7.10 -4.87 11.16
C HIS A 561 7.03 -3.59 11.99
N ALA A 562 6.73 -3.72 13.26
CA ALA A 562 6.57 -2.59 14.19
C ALA A 562 7.81 -1.70 14.28
N GLU A 563 8.97 -2.29 14.17
CA GLU A 563 10.20 -1.64 14.60
C GLU A 563 11.39 -1.84 13.64
N GLY A 564 11.30 -2.75 12.65
CA GLY A 564 12.42 -3.04 11.76
C GLY A 564 12.26 -2.36 10.39
N ARG A 565 13.24 -1.53 10.01
CA ARG A 565 13.32 -0.94 8.67
C ARG A 565 14.25 -1.70 7.75
N LEU A 566 15.03 -2.61 8.29
CA LEU A 566 16.09 -3.32 7.60
C LEU A 566 16.06 -4.81 7.97
N PHE A 567 16.10 -5.66 6.95
CA PHE A 567 16.16 -7.11 7.08
C PHE A 567 17.35 -7.61 6.29
N ILE A 568 18.28 -8.27 6.98
CA ILE A 568 19.50 -8.81 6.37
C ILE A 568 19.40 -10.33 6.37
N TYR A 569 19.28 -10.90 5.17
CA TYR A 569 19.37 -12.34 4.90
C TYR A 569 20.77 -12.67 4.38
N ASN A 570 21.10 -13.94 4.30
CA ASN A 570 22.41 -14.34 3.78
C ASN A 570 22.58 -14.06 2.29
N ASP A 571 21.49 -14.10 1.53
CA ASP A 571 21.43 -13.92 0.07
C ASP A 571 20.94 -12.53 -0.37
N HIS A 572 20.17 -11.81 0.48
CA HIS A 572 19.65 -10.50 0.13
C HIS A 572 19.36 -9.61 1.34
N ILE A 573 19.08 -8.34 1.06
CA ILE A 573 18.70 -7.32 2.04
C ILE A 573 17.36 -6.74 1.62
N ILE A 574 16.45 -6.52 2.56
CA ILE A 574 15.22 -5.76 2.35
C ILE A 574 15.30 -4.48 3.19
N ALA A 575 15.21 -3.32 2.53
CA ALA A 575 15.17 -2.02 3.16
C ALA A 575 13.76 -1.41 3.04
N CYS A 576 13.13 -1.15 4.19
CA CYS A 576 11.79 -0.56 4.26
C CYS A 576 11.91 0.94 4.45
N LEU A 577 11.36 1.71 3.51
CA LEU A 577 11.31 3.17 3.58
C LEU A 577 10.12 3.62 4.42
N THR A 578 10.24 4.76 5.10
CA THR A 578 9.10 5.42 5.76
C THR A 578 8.28 6.25 4.74
N GLU A 579 7.05 6.63 5.10
CA GLU A 579 6.14 7.40 4.24
C GLU A 579 6.70 8.75 3.73
N ASP A 580 7.74 9.27 4.37
CA ASP A 580 8.45 10.47 3.91
C ASP A 580 9.51 10.12 2.87
N TYR A 581 9.11 9.87 1.68
CA TYR A 581 9.84 9.45 0.49
C TYR A 581 10.93 10.41 -0.01
N THR A 582 11.58 11.09 0.87
CA THR A 582 12.80 11.80 0.50
C THR A 582 13.94 10.80 0.42
N GLY A 583 14.73 10.84 -0.63
CA GLY A 583 15.95 10.02 -0.77
C GLY A 583 16.88 10.09 0.44
N ARG A 584 16.73 11.13 1.29
CA ARG A 584 17.39 11.28 2.60
C ARG A 584 17.04 10.21 3.63
N ILE A 585 15.98 9.41 3.44
CA ILE A 585 15.57 8.41 4.45
C ILE A 585 16.44 7.18 4.39
N ILE A 586 16.86 6.76 3.19
CA ILE A 586 17.85 5.70 3.08
C ILE A 586 19.16 6.14 3.73
N GLU A 587 19.57 7.41 3.57
CA GLU A 587 20.71 7.98 4.29
C GLU A 587 20.52 8.01 5.81
N ASN A 588 19.28 8.11 6.28
CA ASN A 588 18.94 8.18 7.71
C ASN A 588 18.63 6.81 8.32
N MET A 589 18.74 5.70 7.56
CA MET A 589 18.79 4.38 8.20
C MET A 589 20.00 4.34 9.12
N SER A 590 19.70 4.28 10.40
CA SER A 590 20.69 4.42 11.45
C SER A 590 21.52 3.14 11.59
N GLY A 591 22.73 3.27 12.16
CA GLY A 591 23.49 2.11 12.59
C GLY A 591 22.68 1.20 13.52
N LEU A 592 21.74 1.77 14.24
CA LEU A 592 20.77 1.10 15.09
C LEU A 592 19.89 0.10 14.33
N ASP A 593 19.38 0.48 13.14
CA ASP A 593 18.61 -0.43 12.29
C ASP A 593 19.48 -1.61 11.82
N THR A 594 20.76 -1.36 11.56
CA THR A 594 21.71 -2.41 11.17
C THR A 594 21.99 -3.39 12.33
N VAL A 595 22.24 -2.89 13.54
CA VAL A 595 22.43 -3.76 14.73
C VAL A 595 21.18 -4.59 14.95
N ARG A 596 20.01 -3.95 14.97
CA ARG A 596 18.73 -4.64 15.15
C ARG A 596 18.53 -5.74 14.11
N ALA A 597 18.73 -5.44 12.83
CA ALA A 597 18.55 -6.41 11.73
C ALA A 597 19.47 -7.64 11.85
N ILE A 598 20.65 -7.48 12.45
CA ILE A 598 21.61 -8.57 12.64
C ILE A 598 21.28 -9.44 13.86
N VAL A 599 20.84 -8.83 14.96
CA VAL A 599 20.79 -9.53 16.27
C VAL A 599 19.37 -9.74 16.81
N GLN A 600 18.33 -9.16 16.21
CA GLN A 600 16.96 -9.30 16.69
C GLN A 600 16.50 -10.76 16.67
N SER A 601 15.91 -11.21 17.77
CA SER A 601 15.34 -12.55 17.90
C SER A 601 13.89 -12.49 18.45
N PRO A 602 13.11 -13.57 18.34
CA PRO A 602 11.76 -13.65 18.90
C PRO A 602 11.68 -13.35 20.39
N GLY A 603 12.73 -13.67 21.14
CA GLY A 603 12.78 -13.41 22.59
C GLY A 603 12.65 -11.93 22.99
N TRP A 604 12.88 -11.01 22.05
CA TRP A 604 12.79 -9.57 22.31
C TRP A 604 11.36 -9.09 22.56
N GLN A 605 10.37 -9.83 22.12
CA GLN A 605 8.95 -9.48 22.24
C GLN A 605 8.44 -9.46 23.69
N GLU A 606 9.08 -10.23 24.56
CA GLU A 606 8.72 -10.29 25.98
C GLU A 606 9.42 -9.20 26.83
N ILE A 607 10.28 -8.39 26.19
CA ILE A 607 11.12 -7.41 26.85
C ILE A 607 10.57 -6.00 26.65
N GLY A 608 10.60 -5.20 27.71
CA GLY A 608 10.23 -3.78 27.61
C GLY A 608 11.15 -3.03 26.64
N GLN A 609 10.56 -2.24 25.74
CA GLN A 609 11.27 -1.50 24.69
C GLN A 609 12.44 -0.65 25.21
N ASP A 610 12.33 -0.08 26.41
CA ASP A 610 13.39 0.72 27.03
C ASP A 610 14.73 -0.04 27.13
N TYR A 611 14.69 -1.34 27.43
CA TYR A 611 15.90 -2.16 27.52
C TYR A 611 16.47 -2.53 26.15
N ILE A 612 15.61 -2.70 25.17
CA ILE A 612 16.02 -2.93 23.78
C ILE A 612 16.74 -1.69 23.23
N TYR A 613 16.15 -0.50 23.41
CA TYR A 613 16.80 0.75 23.01
C TYR A 613 18.09 1.02 23.79
N LEU A 614 18.13 0.72 25.07
CA LEU A 614 19.36 0.85 25.87
C LEU A 614 20.49 -0.03 25.33
N PHE A 615 20.16 -1.26 24.92
CA PHE A 615 21.12 -2.13 24.25
C PHE A 615 21.60 -1.55 22.92
N LEU A 616 20.66 -1.22 22.04
CA LEU A 616 20.96 -0.77 20.68
C LEU A 616 21.78 0.53 20.67
N ASP A 617 21.29 1.56 21.37
CA ASP A 617 21.94 2.86 21.45
C ASP A 617 23.26 2.80 22.20
N GLY A 618 23.29 2.03 23.29
CA GLY A 618 24.53 1.83 24.08
C GLY A 618 25.60 1.12 23.29
N TYR A 619 25.28 0.08 22.54
CA TYR A 619 26.23 -0.61 21.69
C TYR A 619 26.76 0.28 20.56
N MET A 620 25.89 1.03 19.91
CA MET A 620 26.28 1.98 18.87
C MET A 620 27.16 3.10 19.41
N GLU A 621 26.85 3.65 20.58
CA GLU A 621 27.72 4.64 21.25
C GLU A 621 29.10 4.03 21.61
N SER A 622 29.13 2.77 22.07
CA SER A 622 30.36 2.03 22.30
C SER A 622 31.18 1.88 21.01
N LEU A 623 30.58 1.47 19.91
CA LEU A 623 31.25 1.37 18.60
C LEU A 623 31.83 2.72 18.15
N TYR A 624 31.06 3.79 18.28
CA TYR A 624 31.48 5.13 17.92
C TYR A 624 32.67 5.59 18.77
N LYS A 625 32.62 5.46 20.09
CA LYS A 625 33.70 5.84 21.01
C LYS A 625 34.97 5.02 20.82
N ARG A 626 34.86 3.78 20.40
CA ARG A 626 35.97 2.91 20.03
C ARG A 626 36.56 3.22 18.64
N GLY A 627 35.98 4.16 17.90
CA GLY A 627 36.41 4.51 16.54
C GLY A 627 36.15 3.39 15.52
N LYS A 628 35.24 2.46 15.82
CA LYS A 628 34.83 1.36 14.93
C LYS A 628 33.66 1.74 14.05
N TYR A 629 32.93 2.82 14.35
CA TYR A 629 31.86 3.39 13.62
C TYR A 629 32.07 4.90 13.48
N THR A 630 31.90 5.43 12.26
CA THR A 630 32.27 6.82 11.95
C THR A 630 31.08 7.75 11.84
N TYR A 631 29.85 7.21 11.74
CA TYR A 631 28.63 7.99 11.55
C TYR A 631 28.00 8.35 12.91
N ASN A 632 27.44 9.55 12.98
CA ASN A 632 26.78 10.07 14.19
C ASN A 632 25.25 9.99 14.03
N ASP A 633 24.76 8.78 13.74
CA ASP A 633 23.35 8.46 13.43
C ASP A 633 22.70 7.57 14.51
N TYR A 634 23.22 7.58 15.72
CA TYR A 634 22.67 6.92 16.91
C TYR A 634 22.14 7.93 17.92
N VAL A 635 21.31 7.49 18.86
CA VAL A 635 20.84 8.31 19.97
C VAL A 635 21.81 8.18 21.13
N PRO A 636 22.53 9.24 21.55
CA PRO A 636 23.41 9.17 22.69
C PRO A 636 22.66 8.75 23.96
N LEU A 637 23.24 7.90 24.80
CA LEU A 637 22.65 7.48 26.07
C LEU A 637 22.26 8.65 26.98
N SER A 638 22.96 9.78 26.88
CA SER A 638 22.61 11.01 27.58
C SER A 638 21.18 11.48 27.28
N ARG A 639 20.67 11.22 26.07
CA ARG A 639 19.28 11.55 25.69
C ARG A 639 18.29 10.57 26.29
N LEU A 640 18.62 9.29 26.36
CA LEU A 640 17.81 8.28 27.07
C LEU A 640 17.73 8.59 28.57
N ILE A 641 18.85 8.99 29.17
CA ILE A 641 18.90 9.43 30.57
C ILE A 641 17.95 10.60 30.81
N ASN A 642 18.04 11.65 29.99
CA ASN A 642 17.19 12.83 30.14
C ASN A 642 15.70 12.48 29.97
N ASN A 643 15.34 11.67 28.96
CA ASN A 643 13.97 11.23 28.76
C ASN A 643 13.44 10.41 29.95
N ALA A 644 14.27 9.52 30.51
CA ALA A 644 13.89 8.72 31.68
C ALA A 644 13.68 9.59 32.92
N GLU A 645 14.54 10.61 33.15
CA GLU A 645 14.39 11.58 34.22
C GLU A 645 13.12 12.46 34.05
N GLU A 646 12.84 12.95 32.83
CA GLU A 646 11.65 13.74 32.52
C GLU A 646 10.35 12.94 32.71
N THR A 647 10.36 11.66 32.41
CA THR A 647 9.21 10.75 32.60
C THR A 647 9.10 10.22 34.02
N GLY A 648 10.07 10.51 34.89
CA GLY A 648 10.11 10.05 36.26
C GLY A 648 10.55 8.59 36.44
N ASN A 649 11.09 7.96 35.38
CA ASN A 649 11.64 6.60 35.43
C ASN A 649 13.10 6.63 35.92
N ASN A 650 13.27 6.96 37.22
CA ASN A 650 14.59 7.11 37.83
C ASN A 650 15.38 5.80 37.79
N GLU A 651 14.74 4.66 37.83
CA GLU A 651 15.42 3.36 37.75
C GLU A 651 16.11 3.16 36.42
N LEU A 652 15.45 3.46 35.32
CA LEU A 652 16.02 3.39 33.98
C LEU A 652 17.15 4.43 33.81
N ALA A 653 16.94 5.66 34.31
CA ALA A 653 17.97 6.71 34.26
C ALA A 653 19.27 6.28 34.97
N ASP A 654 19.18 5.66 36.15
CA ASP A 654 20.34 5.18 36.87
C ASP A 654 21.06 4.03 36.13
N ILE A 655 20.30 3.10 35.58
CA ILE A 655 20.84 2.01 34.73
C ILE A 655 21.57 2.59 33.51
N CYS A 656 20.97 3.52 32.80
CA CYS A 656 21.59 4.19 31.64
C CYS A 656 22.90 4.90 32.03
N LYS A 657 22.95 5.58 33.20
CA LYS A 657 24.18 6.22 33.73
C LYS A 657 25.28 5.22 34.01
N ASP A 658 24.95 4.05 34.53
CA ASP A 658 25.93 3.03 34.82
C ASP A 658 26.48 2.36 33.57
N VAL A 659 25.63 2.11 32.56
CA VAL A 659 26.07 1.68 31.22
C VAL A 659 26.95 2.75 30.56
N GLN A 660 26.58 4.03 30.68
CA GLN A 660 27.42 5.13 30.18
C GLN A 660 28.80 5.15 30.79
N LYS A 661 28.94 4.93 32.12
CA LYS A 661 30.26 4.83 32.79
C LYS A 661 31.08 3.67 32.25
N LEU A 662 30.45 2.52 31.98
CA LEU A 662 31.12 1.37 31.40
C LEU A 662 31.65 1.67 29.99
N ILE A 663 30.88 2.38 29.16
CA ILE A 663 31.32 2.82 27.83
C ILE A 663 32.47 3.85 27.97
N ASP A 664 32.36 4.79 28.91
CA ASP A 664 33.37 5.83 29.15
C ASP A 664 34.67 5.30 29.76
N SER A 665 34.68 4.08 30.31
CA SER A 665 35.89 3.44 30.83
C SER A 665 36.96 3.17 29.75
N GLY A 666 36.55 3.10 28.47
CA GLY A 666 37.45 2.89 27.34
C GLY A 666 37.96 1.46 27.17
N ASP A 667 37.59 0.52 28.05
CA ASP A 667 37.99 -0.89 27.95
C ASP A 667 37.13 -1.62 26.90
N SER A 668 37.68 -1.75 25.69
CA SER A 668 36.99 -2.35 24.55
C SER A 668 36.56 -3.80 24.80
N ASN A 669 37.41 -4.61 25.44
CA ASN A 669 37.08 -6.02 25.67
C ASN A 669 35.94 -6.16 26.68
N LYS A 670 35.94 -5.33 27.69
CA LYS A 670 34.90 -5.29 28.71
C LYS A 670 33.56 -4.85 28.13
N GLN A 671 33.57 -3.86 27.25
CA GLN A 671 32.38 -3.39 26.53
C GLN A 671 31.80 -4.48 25.61
N ILE A 672 32.65 -5.15 24.82
CA ILE A 672 32.21 -6.22 23.91
C ILE A 672 31.59 -7.36 24.72
N SER A 673 32.26 -7.84 25.77
CA SER A 673 31.70 -8.92 26.59
C SER A 673 30.41 -8.52 27.29
N PHE A 674 30.28 -7.28 27.74
CA PHE A 674 29.07 -6.78 28.36
C PHE A 674 27.88 -6.80 27.35
N PHE A 675 28.07 -6.28 26.13
CA PHE A 675 27.03 -6.24 25.14
C PHE A 675 26.69 -7.63 24.56
N HIS A 676 27.66 -8.53 24.51
CA HIS A 676 27.41 -9.93 24.15
C HIS A 676 26.50 -10.62 25.18
N ASP A 677 26.84 -10.55 26.46
CA ASP A 677 26.04 -11.14 27.54
C ASP A 677 24.68 -10.45 27.65
N TYR A 678 24.59 -9.14 27.35
CA TYR A 678 23.34 -8.41 27.28
C TYR A 678 22.43 -8.97 26.17
N LEU A 679 23.01 -9.22 25.00
CA LEU A 679 22.29 -9.81 23.88
C LEU A 679 21.77 -11.21 24.20
N GLU A 680 22.55 -12.05 24.89
CA GLU A 680 22.09 -13.37 25.32
C GLU A 680 20.85 -13.28 26.22
N LEU A 681 20.83 -12.33 27.17
CA LEU A 681 19.65 -12.12 28.03
C LEU A 681 18.46 -11.57 27.26
N LEU A 682 18.67 -10.71 26.26
CA LEU A 682 17.61 -10.24 25.36
C LEU A 682 17.03 -11.40 24.56
N ASN A 683 17.87 -12.25 23.98
CA ASN A 683 17.46 -13.37 23.16
C ASN A 683 16.74 -14.47 23.97
N ALA A 684 17.08 -14.59 25.26
CA ALA A 684 16.40 -15.48 26.19
C ALA A 684 15.04 -14.93 26.71
N GLY A 685 14.64 -13.71 26.33
CA GLY A 685 13.41 -13.08 26.84
C GLY A 685 13.43 -12.74 28.33
N THR A 686 14.59 -12.79 28.99
CA THR A 686 14.72 -12.68 30.45
C THR A 686 15.18 -11.32 30.94
N MET A 687 15.52 -10.39 30.03
CA MET A 687 16.04 -9.08 30.38
C MET A 687 15.01 -8.22 31.13
N ASN A 688 15.44 -7.65 32.24
CA ASN A 688 14.70 -6.69 33.05
C ASN A 688 15.66 -5.85 33.89
N GLY A 689 15.15 -4.86 34.64
CA GLY A 689 15.94 -3.94 35.44
C GLY A 689 16.86 -4.63 36.48
N ARG A 690 16.43 -5.77 37.02
CA ARG A 690 17.24 -6.54 37.98
C ARG A 690 18.39 -7.28 37.29
N GLU A 691 18.13 -7.91 36.18
CA GLU A 691 19.15 -8.70 35.47
C GLU A 691 20.23 -7.80 34.87
N ILE A 692 19.86 -6.64 34.31
CA ILE A 692 20.86 -5.70 33.80
C ILE A 692 21.74 -5.11 34.92
N ARG A 693 21.18 -4.86 36.11
CA ARG A 693 22.00 -4.41 37.27
C ARG A 693 22.97 -5.48 37.72
N LYS A 694 22.61 -6.75 37.68
CA LYS A 694 23.53 -7.86 37.95
C LYS A 694 24.66 -7.88 36.90
N LEU A 695 24.28 -7.73 35.63
CA LEU A 695 25.25 -7.71 34.54
C LEU A 695 26.21 -6.54 34.68
N ILE A 696 25.71 -5.32 34.97
CA ILE A 696 26.56 -4.15 35.24
C ILE A 696 27.50 -4.39 36.42
N ALA A 697 27.04 -5.03 37.51
CA ALA A 697 27.86 -5.33 38.65
C ALA A 697 29.05 -6.27 38.29
N VAL A 698 28.81 -7.28 37.46
CA VAL A 698 29.88 -8.20 36.99
C VAL A 698 30.98 -7.45 36.26
N TYR A 699 30.63 -6.46 35.44
CA TYR A 699 31.54 -5.69 34.62
C TYR A 699 32.02 -4.38 35.29
N GLY A 700 31.33 -3.91 36.36
CA GLY A 700 31.66 -2.71 37.14
C GLY A 700 32.73 -2.92 38.24
N GLU A 701 32.73 -4.06 38.91
CA GLU A 701 33.49 -4.28 40.16
C GLU A 701 34.99 -4.61 40.03
N LYS A 702 35.59 -4.60 38.85
CA LYS A 702 37.04 -4.94 38.69
C LYS A 702 38.02 -3.78 38.86
N GLU A 703 37.60 -2.61 39.37
CA GLU A 703 38.54 -1.49 39.62
C GLU A 703 39.06 -1.42 41.07
N GLN A 704 38.81 -2.40 41.94
CA GLN A 704 39.33 -2.41 43.32
C GLN A 704 40.08 -3.70 43.67
N SER A 705 41.02 -4.16 42.85
CA SER A 705 41.98 -5.16 43.30
C SER A 705 43.36 -4.90 42.73
#